data_30347859e915037cd654461d163b3e86
#
_entry.id   30347859e915037cd654461d163b3e86
#
_cell.length_a   1.000
_cell.length_b   1.000
_cell.length_c   1.000
_cell.angle_alpha   90.00
_cell.angle_beta   90.00
_cell.angle_gamma   90.00
#
_symmetry.space_group_name_H-M   'P 1'
#
loop_
_entity.id
_entity.type
_entity.pdbx_description
1 polymer ?
#
loop_
_entity_poly.entity_id
_entity_poly.type
_entity_poly.pdbx_seq_one_letter_code
_entity_poly.pdbx_strand_id
1 'polypeptide(L)'
;MLQNLLHEDKALKKVAHTPKDQKPRFEWSAIAAGVTGSAPTAIKVKVGGDERDFDMGEIADTIGSALTDLLLARQNDQDIYNDQNRRLVLTILTAVLEEIQQQAGAQAGANGGATFAARDIYQCIERALVRHSAHDIARSLAERRKRAEYDSLADNTLPQPLIVNTKVIRRSGQLVPWNHNKIEIAVRKAFLSLELDSTPAVQVAEAVSGAVAAENKQFMHIEDVQNLVEEELMKQGYFKVARSYIQYRALRGKMREAEEQEAAGQNDIESQDQQSLIVVKTSDGGSFLWDGQDLKRRIDFAMLGLDLCLTRAEIEMELRRSLNSDITLDHLKKTVILNAKTLMQKDADFAKFAARVLLSYIYEEVLGWDIVRDGIDQLREFHRRAFRRNLARGIEIDRYNPRLLQFDLDKLADALDPAADLDFDFLGIQTLYDRYLIVDKKVKPSRRLETPQLFWMRVAMGLCVQEDSPEEKIISLYKLYKGRRFCSSTPTLFNSGTHHSQLSSCYLYKVDDSIESIMIRGIAENAFLSKWAGGLGGSWTSVRGTGGYIKGTNGESQGVIPFLKLHNDQLIAVNQGGKRRGSGCAYLEVWHNDIEDFLQLRVNTGDERRRTHDLNTANWIPDLFMKRVESRQPWTLFRANEVPDLHDLYGSAFEKRYEEYEALAKAGKIFGKETPAIDLWKLMLKALFETGHPWITFKDPCNLRSPQDHTGVIHSSNLCTEITLNTSADETAVCNLGSVLIDNHLDDAGGMDHTKLRETIRTAVRMLDNVIDINFYPTEAARTANMRHRPIGLGVMGLQYALYRKGIPFASKEAVEFNDEFMEAVAYYAYEASSDLAKEKGTYSTYKGSKWDRGFLPQDTLDLLEKERGIPVEVPRGGKMDWSGLRAKIAKQGMRNSNVLAI
;
A
#
# COMPACT_ATOMS: atom_id res chain seq x y z
N MET A 1 35.46 -17.71 46.13
CA MET A 1 35.06 -16.29 46.18
C MET A 1 33.58 -16.16 46.39
N LEU A 2 32.69 -16.70 45.56
CA LEU A 2 31.24 -16.64 45.74
C LEU A 2 30.71 -17.23 47.07
N GLN A 3 31.37 -18.26 47.62
CA GLN A 3 30.99 -18.84 48.92
C GLN A 3 31.37 -17.96 50.11
N ASN A 4 32.39 -17.13 50.04
CA ASN A 4 32.78 -16.19 51.10
C ASN A 4 31.90 -14.91 51.12
N LEU A 5 31.34 -14.49 49.99
CA LEU A 5 30.41 -13.38 49.90
C LEU A 5 29.05 -13.70 50.52
N LEU A 6 28.66 -14.99 50.61
CA LEU A 6 27.42 -15.44 51.23
C LEU A 6 27.48 -15.51 52.76
N HIS A 7 28.67 -15.40 53.35
CA HIS A 7 28.87 -15.48 54.82
C HIS A 7 28.99 -14.15 55.55
N GLU A 8 29.06 -13.01 54.79
CA GLU A 8 29.14 -11.67 55.43
C GLU A 8 27.77 -10.99 55.59
N ASP A 9 26.82 -11.69 56.19
CA ASP A 9 25.53 -11.17 56.66
C ASP A 9 25.65 -10.06 57.72
N LYS A 10 26.89 -9.76 58.18
CA LYS A 10 27.14 -8.73 59.20
C LYS A 10 27.21 -7.30 58.68
N ALA A 11 27.64 -7.08 57.45
CA ALA A 11 27.72 -5.74 56.88
C ALA A 11 26.34 -5.24 56.50
N LEU A 12 25.47 -6.09 55.96
CA LEU A 12 24.07 -5.75 55.64
C LEU A 12 23.21 -5.54 56.88
N LYS A 13 23.51 -6.23 58.01
CA LYS A 13 22.77 -6.04 59.27
C LYS A 13 23.14 -4.75 60.03
N LYS A 14 24.27 -4.12 59.78
CA LYS A 14 24.64 -2.83 60.37
C LYS A 14 23.88 -1.64 59.83
N VAL A 15 23.30 -1.74 58.64
CA VAL A 15 22.48 -0.69 58.01
C VAL A 15 21.02 -0.81 58.44
N ALA A 16 20.60 -1.93 59.08
CA ALA A 16 19.21 -2.22 59.44
C ALA A 16 18.77 -1.82 60.88
N HIS A 17 19.61 -1.20 61.67
CA HIS A 17 19.29 -0.82 63.05
C HIS A 17 19.49 0.67 63.32
N THR A 18 18.50 1.47 62.95
CA THR A 18 18.25 2.81 63.52
C THR A 18 16.76 2.94 63.86
N PRO A 19 16.41 3.76 64.89
CA PRO A 19 15.06 3.77 65.53
C PRO A 19 13.95 4.19 64.56
N LYS A 20 12.73 3.75 64.86
CA LYS A 20 11.52 3.76 64.03
C LYS A 20 10.98 5.10 63.50
N ASP A 21 11.65 6.25 63.71
CA ASP A 21 11.10 7.57 63.42
C ASP A 21 11.95 8.42 62.44
N GLN A 22 13.02 7.86 61.84
CA GLN A 22 13.70 8.49 60.72
C GLN A 22 14.05 7.41 59.71
N LYS A 23 13.29 7.28 58.59
CA LYS A 23 13.70 6.43 57.45
C LYS A 23 15.00 6.99 56.88
N PRO A 24 16.15 6.23 56.96
CA PRO A 24 17.40 6.71 56.43
C PRO A 24 17.30 6.87 54.90
N ARG A 25 17.94 7.91 54.36
CA ARG A 25 18.20 8.03 52.93
C ARG A 25 19.01 6.81 52.52
N PHE A 26 18.46 5.94 51.70
CA PHE A 26 19.22 4.86 51.10
C PHE A 26 19.77 5.38 49.75
N GLU A 27 21.08 5.40 49.64
CA GLU A 27 21.78 5.69 48.39
C GLU A 27 22.35 4.37 47.85
N TRP A 28 22.13 4.10 46.56
CA TRP A 28 22.64 2.89 45.92
C TRP A 28 24.17 2.79 46.00
N SER A 29 24.87 3.91 45.99
CA SER A 29 26.31 4.03 46.22
C SER A 29 26.78 3.40 47.53
N ALA A 30 25.92 3.34 48.57
CA ALA A 30 26.22 2.68 49.85
C ALA A 30 26.44 1.17 49.70
N ILE A 31 25.89 0.54 48.65
CA ILE A 31 26.12 -0.89 48.35
C ILE A 31 27.57 -1.12 47.85
N ALA A 32 28.18 -0.16 47.19
CA ALA A 32 29.53 -0.26 46.69
C ALA A 32 30.57 -0.47 47.81
N ALA A 33 30.29 -0.03 49.04
CA ALA A 33 31.12 -0.28 50.22
C ALA A 33 31.17 -1.76 50.67
N GLY A 34 30.21 -2.60 50.17
CA GLY A 34 30.18 -4.05 50.43
C GLY A 34 30.96 -4.86 49.40
N VAL A 35 31.45 -4.27 48.34
CA VAL A 35 32.33 -4.94 47.37
C VAL A 35 33.76 -4.89 47.85
N THR A 36 34.12 -5.81 48.69
CA THR A 36 35.49 -5.95 49.23
C THR A 36 36.43 -6.68 48.24
N GLY A 37 36.79 -5.97 47.20
CA GLY A 37 37.96 -6.24 46.40
C GLY A 37 38.69 -4.92 46.23
N SER A 38 39.96 -4.79 46.60
CA SER A 38 40.72 -3.59 46.40
C SER A 38 40.46 -3.02 45.00
N ALA A 39 39.82 -1.84 44.93
CA ALA A 39 39.76 -1.09 43.65
C ALA A 39 41.21 -0.99 43.11
N PRO A 40 41.47 -1.40 41.88
CA PRO A 40 42.81 -1.24 41.31
C PRO A 40 43.14 0.24 41.31
N THR A 41 44.22 0.64 42.01
CA THR A 41 44.70 1.97 42.30
C THR A 41 45.09 2.75 41.05
N ALA A 42 44.72 2.36 39.84
CA ALA A 42 45.17 2.95 38.60
C ALA A 42 44.15 2.96 37.44
N ILE A 43 42.85 2.88 37.71
CA ILE A 43 41.83 3.00 36.64
C ILE A 43 41.25 4.43 36.60
N LYS A 44 41.35 5.06 35.46
CA LYS A 44 40.77 6.39 35.21
C LYS A 44 39.67 6.34 34.16
N VAL A 45 38.69 7.20 34.26
CA VAL A 45 37.58 7.36 33.29
C VAL A 45 37.66 8.73 32.63
N LYS A 46 37.58 8.73 31.30
CA LYS A 46 37.58 9.95 30.50
C LYS A 46 36.14 10.35 30.18
N VAL A 47 35.76 11.56 30.61
CA VAL A 47 34.43 12.14 30.39
C VAL A 47 34.60 13.52 29.77
N GLY A 48 34.16 13.73 28.54
CA GLY A 48 34.15 15.05 27.88
C GLY A 48 35.50 15.74 27.72
N GLY A 49 36.63 15.05 27.93
CA GLY A 49 37.98 15.63 27.86
C GLY A 49 38.72 15.61 29.21
N ASP A 50 38.01 15.48 30.34
CA ASP A 50 38.57 15.40 31.68
C ASP A 50 38.76 13.95 32.11
N GLU A 51 39.89 13.65 32.81
CA GLU A 51 40.16 12.36 33.44
C GLU A 51 39.76 12.38 34.91
N ARG A 52 38.94 11.41 35.35
CA ARG A 52 38.49 11.21 36.72
C ARG A 52 38.88 9.84 37.22
N ASP A 53 39.04 9.68 38.51
CA ASP A 53 39.23 8.38 39.11
C ASP A 53 37.96 7.54 38.97
N PHE A 54 38.16 6.22 38.80
CA PHE A 54 37.04 5.28 38.68
C PHE A 54 36.32 5.12 40.03
N ASP A 55 34.98 5.37 40.03
CA ASP A 55 34.14 5.30 41.23
C ASP A 55 33.06 4.21 41.09
N MET A 56 33.12 3.20 41.92
CA MET A 56 32.15 2.12 42.05
C MET A 56 30.79 2.62 42.56
N GLY A 57 30.76 3.69 43.34
CA GLY A 57 29.54 4.30 43.84
C GLY A 57 28.70 4.88 42.69
N GLU A 58 29.34 5.55 41.71
CA GLU A 58 28.65 6.06 40.50
C GLU A 58 28.04 4.93 39.68
N ILE A 59 28.69 3.80 39.58
CA ILE A 59 28.14 2.63 38.87
C ILE A 59 26.94 2.05 39.62
N ALA A 60 27.06 1.93 40.97
CA ALA A 60 25.96 1.45 41.80
C ALA A 60 24.72 2.35 41.70
N ASP A 61 24.92 3.68 41.70
CA ASP A 61 23.84 4.65 41.53
C ASP A 61 23.26 4.62 40.11
N THR A 62 24.09 4.36 39.10
CA THR A 62 23.64 4.22 37.70
C THR A 62 22.74 3.00 37.56
N ILE A 63 23.13 1.82 38.03
CA ILE A 63 22.36 0.58 37.95
C ILE A 63 21.13 0.67 38.85
N GLY A 64 21.29 1.14 40.08
CA GLY A 64 20.22 1.27 41.07
C GLY A 64 19.14 2.26 40.63
N SER A 65 19.55 3.35 40.02
CA SER A 65 18.63 4.33 39.46
C SER A 65 17.85 3.74 38.26
N ALA A 66 18.49 2.99 37.36
CA ALA A 66 17.80 2.30 36.29
C ALA A 66 16.82 1.24 36.79
N LEU A 67 17.16 0.51 37.84
CA LEU A 67 16.26 -0.42 38.54
C LEU A 67 15.10 0.33 39.19
N THR A 68 15.36 1.46 39.84
CA THR A 68 14.36 2.29 40.50
C THR A 68 13.34 2.80 39.50
N ASP A 69 13.80 3.34 38.34
CA ASP A 69 12.91 3.80 37.27
C ASP A 69 12.02 2.67 36.74
N LEU A 70 12.60 1.48 36.56
CA LEU A 70 11.88 0.29 36.12
C LEU A 70 10.79 -0.14 37.11
N LEU A 71 11.13 -0.20 38.41
CA LEU A 71 10.19 -0.63 39.46
C LEU A 71 9.09 0.38 39.70
N LEU A 72 9.42 1.68 39.66
CA LEU A 72 8.43 2.75 39.70
C LEU A 72 7.50 2.74 38.49
N ALA A 73 8.02 2.44 37.27
CA ALA A 73 7.22 2.31 36.07
C ALA A 73 6.24 1.11 36.15
N ARG A 74 6.60 0.04 36.87
CA ARG A 74 5.76 -1.16 37.05
C ARG A 74 4.72 -1.02 38.19
N GLN A 75 4.61 0.13 38.85
CA GLN A 75 3.72 0.37 40.00
C GLN A 75 3.82 -0.73 41.08
N ASN A 76 5.02 -1.25 41.28
CA ASN A 76 5.23 -2.32 42.25
C ASN A 76 5.27 -1.70 43.64
N ASP A 77 4.28 -1.99 44.49
CA ASP A 77 4.15 -1.51 45.90
C ASP A 77 5.20 -2.13 46.83
N GLN A 78 6.07 -2.99 46.34
CA GLN A 78 7.16 -3.56 47.12
C GLN A 78 8.24 -2.49 47.37
N ASP A 79 8.85 -2.58 48.56
CA ASP A 79 9.99 -1.75 48.93
C ASP A 79 11.10 -1.89 47.87
N ILE A 80 11.37 -0.82 47.15
CA ILE A 80 12.38 -0.77 46.07
C ILE A 80 13.75 -1.19 46.60
N TYR A 81 14.02 -0.93 47.88
CA TYR A 81 15.28 -1.21 48.55
C TYR A 81 15.30 -2.56 49.29
N ASN A 82 14.44 -3.50 48.92
CA ASN A 82 14.41 -4.84 49.50
C ASN A 82 15.73 -5.61 49.29
N ASP A 83 15.95 -6.65 50.08
CA ASP A 83 17.19 -7.44 50.06
C ASP A 83 17.43 -8.12 48.70
N GLN A 84 16.39 -8.45 47.95
CA GLN A 84 16.51 -9.07 46.62
C GLN A 84 17.09 -8.08 45.60
N ASN A 85 16.59 -6.87 45.58
CA ASN A 85 17.07 -5.80 44.67
C ASN A 85 18.49 -5.35 45.04
N ARG A 86 18.81 -5.30 46.35
CA ARG A 86 20.17 -4.99 46.80
C ARG A 86 21.18 -6.07 46.38
N ARG A 87 20.83 -7.35 46.53
CA ARG A 87 21.66 -8.49 46.06
C ARG A 87 21.83 -8.46 44.55
N LEU A 88 20.82 -8.13 43.80
CA LEU A 88 20.90 -8.04 42.33
C LEU A 88 21.88 -6.95 41.89
N VAL A 89 21.78 -5.74 42.47
CA VAL A 89 22.71 -4.63 42.18
C VAL A 89 24.13 -5.00 42.56
N LEU A 90 24.34 -5.63 43.73
CA LEU A 90 25.65 -6.07 44.19
C LEU A 90 26.27 -7.14 43.24
N THR A 91 25.48 -8.08 42.77
CA THR A 91 25.91 -9.12 41.84
C THR A 91 26.37 -8.52 40.51
N ILE A 92 25.59 -7.54 39.97
CA ILE A 92 25.92 -6.86 38.73
C ILE A 92 27.18 -6.00 38.89
N LEU A 93 27.31 -5.29 40.03
CA LEU A 93 28.50 -4.51 40.33
C LEU A 93 29.77 -5.37 40.36
N THR A 94 29.72 -6.55 41.00
CA THR A 94 30.83 -7.50 41.04
C THR A 94 31.23 -7.94 39.62
N ALA A 95 30.24 -8.30 38.80
CA ALA A 95 30.49 -8.72 37.42
C ALA A 95 31.07 -7.59 36.53
N VAL A 96 30.64 -6.33 36.74
CA VAL A 96 31.19 -5.14 36.06
C VAL A 96 32.64 -4.95 36.48
N LEU A 97 32.95 -5.06 37.78
CA LEU A 97 34.33 -4.89 38.29
C LEU A 97 35.26 -5.96 37.70
N GLU A 98 34.85 -7.22 37.68
CA GLU A 98 35.62 -8.31 37.07
C GLU A 98 35.92 -8.06 35.59
N GLU A 99 34.93 -7.60 34.85
CA GLU A 99 35.09 -7.31 33.42
C GLU A 99 36.03 -6.10 33.16
N ILE A 100 35.90 -5.04 33.96
CA ILE A 100 36.81 -3.89 33.89
C ILE A 100 38.24 -4.28 34.25
N GLN A 101 38.43 -5.08 35.29
CA GLN A 101 39.76 -5.60 35.69
C GLN A 101 40.41 -6.45 34.60
N GLN A 102 39.62 -7.30 33.94
CA GLN A 102 40.09 -8.15 32.86
C GLN A 102 40.53 -7.28 31.65
N GLN A 103 39.77 -6.24 31.31
CA GLN A 103 40.11 -5.31 30.20
C GLN A 103 41.28 -4.43 30.59
N ALA A 104 41.38 -3.97 31.84
CA ALA A 104 42.52 -3.18 32.33
C ALA A 104 43.81 -3.99 32.28
N GLY A 105 43.75 -5.27 32.64
CA GLY A 105 44.92 -6.16 32.53
C GLY A 105 45.40 -6.40 31.11
N ALA A 106 44.50 -6.31 30.12
CA ALA A 106 44.83 -6.41 28.71
C ALA A 106 45.38 -5.11 28.11
N GLN A 107 45.08 -3.93 28.69
CA GLN A 107 45.52 -2.60 28.26
C GLN A 107 46.71 -2.02 29.03
N ALA A 108 47.12 -2.65 30.12
CA ALA A 108 48.18 -2.15 30.97
C ALA A 108 49.50 -2.10 30.18
N GLY A 109 49.90 -0.90 29.74
CA GLY A 109 51.24 -0.60 29.25
C GLY A 109 52.26 -0.52 30.38
N ALA A 110 53.60 -0.25 30.08
CA ALA A 110 54.72 -0.22 30.98
C ALA A 110 54.57 0.70 32.22
N ASN A 111 53.51 1.50 32.33
CA ASN A 111 53.27 2.42 33.46
C ASN A 111 52.12 2.02 34.38
N GLY A 112 51.50 0.84 34.22
CA GLY A 112 50.60 0.24 35.21
C GLY A 112 49.18 0.84 35.37
N GLY A 113 48.77 1.83 34.55
CA GLY A 113 47.43 2.44 34.61
C GLY A 113 46.61 2.24 33.33
N ALA A 114 45.31 1.99 33.44
CA ALA A 114 44.37 1.91 32.30
C ALA A 114 43.35 3.04 32.35
N THR A 115 43.10 3.71 31.19
CA THR A 115 42.10 4.76 31.05
C THR A 115 41.00 4.27 30.14
N PHE A 116 39.74 4.29 30.62
CA PHE A 116 38.54 3.91 29.89
C PHE A 116 37.73 5.15 29.46
N ALA A 117 37.17 5.15 28.26
CA ALA A 117 36.13 6.10 27.95
C ALA A 117 34.83 5.76 28.72
N ALA A 118 34.07 6.76 29.12
CA ALA A 118 32.79 6.56 29.81
C ALA A 118 31.88 5.57 29.04
N ARG A 119 31.92 5.60 27.72
CA ARG A 119 31.18 4.68 26.84
C ARG A 119 31.57 3.21 27.08
N ASP A 120 32.83 2.92 27.31
CA ASP A 120 33.34 1.55 27.53
C ASP A 120 32.85 1.00 28.86
N ILE A 121 32.80 1.86 29.89
CA ILE A 121 32.22 1.50 31.20
C ILE A 121 30.74 1.17 31.08
N TYR A 122 29.96 1.99 30.35
CA TYR A 122 28.54 1.69 30.08
C TYR A 122 28.36 0.37 29.34
N GLN A 123 29.21 0.03 28.38
CA GLN A 123 29.16 -1.24 27.70
C GLN A 123 29.46 -2.43 28.63
N CYS A 124 30.37 -2.30 29.61
CA CYS A 124 30.61 -3.29 30.61
C CYS A 124 29.39 -3.51 31.50
N ILE A 125 28.73 -2.43 31.93
CA ILE A 125 27.47 -2.50 32.69
C ILE A 125 26.37 -3.21 31.89
N GLU A 126 26.17 -2.85 30.64
CA GLU A 126 25.17 -3.46 29.76
C GLU A 126 25.42 -4.98 29.58
N ARG A 127 26.68 -5.38 29.35
CA ARG A 127 27.04 -6.79 29.21
C ARG A 127 26.87 -7.58 30.52
N ALA A 128 27.19 -6.99 31.65
CA ALA A 128 26.97 -7.60 32.95
C ALA A 128 25.49 -7.80 33.25
N LEU A 129 24.65 -6.78 32.93
CA LEU A 129 23.19 -6.85 33.07
C LEU A 129 22.60 -7.97 32.21
N VAL A 130 23.03 -8.08 30.94
CA VAL A 130 22.59 -9.16 30.04
C VAL A 130 23.01 -10.53 30.53
N ARG A 131 24.26 -10.68 30.99
CA ARG A 131 24.82 -11.93 31.50
C ARG A 131 24.06 -12.46 32.72
N HIS A 132 23.54 -11.55 33.54
CA HIS A 132 22.75 -11.91 34.74
C HIS A 132 21.22 -11.84 34.48
N SER A 133 20.80 -11.93 33.24
CA SER A 133 19.39 -11.93 32.81
C SER A 133 18.58 -10.70 33.27
N ALA A 134 19.27 -9.60 33.58
CA ALA A 134 18.63 -8.33 33.98
C ALA A 134 18.36 -7.41 32.76
N HIS A 135 17.76 -7.98 31.73
CA HIS A 135 17.53 -7.31 30.43
C HIS A 135 16.71 -6.04 30.55
N ASP A 136 15.74 -6.01 31.45
CA ASP A 136 14.89 -4.84 31.67
C ASP A 136 15.66 -3.65 32.26
N ILE A 137 16.63 -3.93 33.15
CA ILE A 137 17.50 -2.89 33.74
C ILE A 137 18.48 -2.39 32.69
N ALA A 138 19.09 -3.29 31.92
CA ALA A 138 19.99 -2.92 30.80
C ALA A 138 19.33 -1.94 29.84
N ARG A 139 18.08 -2.14 29.59
CA ARG A 139 17.27 -1.31 28.73
C ARG A 139 16.93 0.05 29.34
N SER A 140 16.48 0.11 30.58
CA SER A 140 16.26 1.36 31.31
C SER A 140 17.54 2.21 31.30
N LEU A 141 18.69 1.56 31.42
CA LEU A 141 20.02 2.20 31.34
C LEU A 141 20.31 2.74 29.93
N ALA A 142 20.06 1.96 28.89
CA ALA A 142 20.27 2.37 27.50
C ALA A 142 19.39 3.56 27.09
N GLU A 143 18.15 3.61 27.59
CA GLU A 143 17.24 4.74 27.37
C GLU A 143 17.72 6.02 28.07
N ARG A 144 18.23 5.91 29.31
CA ARG A 144 18.84 7.03 30.02
C ARG A 144 20.05 7.58 29.27
N ARG A 145 20.90 6.70 28.75
CA ARG A 145 22.06 7.10 27.95
C ARG A 145 21.67 7.83 26.65
N LYS A 146 20.68 7.32 25.93
CA LYS A 146 20.16 7.97 24.73
C LYS A 146 19.61 9.37 25.02
N ARG A 147 18.92 9.56 26.14
CA ARG A 147 18.45 10.88 26.57
C ARG A 147 19.64 11.81 26.87
N ALA A 148 20.64 11.33 27.58
CA ALA A 148 21.84 12.11 27.88
C ALA A 148 22.69 12.47 26.64
N GLU A 149 22.79 11.55 25.65
CA GLU A 149 23.45 11.82 24.36
C GLU A 149 22.65 12.82 23.49
N TYR A 150 21.33 12.80 23.56
CA TYR A 150 20.47 13.80 22.88
C TYR A 150 20.60 15.18 23.49
N ASP A 151 20.66 15.27 24.82
CA ASP A 151 20.85 16.53 25.53
C ASP A 151 22.23 17.15 25.27
N SER A 152 23.25 16.32 24.92
CA SER A 152 24.60 16.80 24.58
C SER A 152 24.80 17.23 23.13
N LEU A 153 23.84 16.90 22.23
CA LEU A 153 23.86 17.26 20.80
C LEU A 153 22.97 18.48 20.47
N ALA A 154 22.18 18.95 21.43
CA ALA A 154 21.42 20.18 21.30
C ALA A 154 22.36 21.40 21.42
N ASP A 155 22.37 22.18 20.36
CA ASP A 155 23.19 23.36 20.12
C ASP A 155 23.16 24.36 21.30
N ASN A 156 24.31 25.03 21.56
CA ASN A 156 24.64 25.92 22.68
C ASN A 156 23.83 27.24 22.76
N THR A 157 22.54 27.28 22.37
CA THR A 157 21.71 28.49 22.37
C THR A 157 20.39 28.39 23.11
N LEU A 158 20.06 27.25 23.77
CA LEU A 158 18.88 27.11 24.59
C LEU A 158 19.25 27.17 26.09
N PRO A 159 18.44 27.83 26.95
CA PRO A 159 18.67 27.85 28.40
C PRO A 159 18.70 26.43 28.96
N GLN A 160 19.67 26.16 29.83
CA GLN A 160 19.83 24.85 30.48
C GLN A 160 18.50 24.37 31.09
N PRO A 161 18.09 23.09 30.91
CA PRO A 161 16.89 22.58 31.53
C PRO A 161 17.00 22.65 33.04
N LEU A 162 15.95 23.20 33.67
CA LEU A 162 15.87 23.38 35.11
C LEU A 162 15.85 22.00 35.79
N ILE A 163 16.88 21.64 36.53
CA ILE A 163 16.94 20.40 37.29
C ILE A 163 16.10 20.59 38.56
N VAL A 164 14.92 19.99 38.62
CA VAL A 164 14.05 19.98 39.79
C VAL A 164 14.26 18.69 40.57
N ASN A 165 14.91 18.76 41.73
CA ASN A 165 15.19 17.61 42.59
C ASN A 165 14.01 17.24 43.53
N THR A 166 12.93 17.99 43.50
CA THR A 166 11.73 17.80 44.33
C THR A 166 10.98 16.52 43.90
N LYS A 167 10.60 15.66 44.87
CA LYS A 167 9.70 14.52 44.65
C LYS A 167 8.27 14.92 45.04
N VAL A 168 7.31 14.46 44.25
CA VAL A 168 5.89 14.77 44.50
C VAL A 168 5.23 13.63 45.27
N ILE A 169 4.56 14.00 46.39
CA ILE A 169 3.73 13.09 47.15
C ILE A 169 2.34 13.08 46.52
N ARG A 170 1.96 11.92 45.96
CA ARG A 170 0.59 11.70 45.46
C ARG A 170 -0.43 11.66 46.62
N ARG A 171 -1.72 11.81 46.33
CA ARG A 171 -2.82 11.64 47.32
C ARG A 171 -2.84 10.27 47.96
N SER A 172 -2.39 9.23 47.28
CA SER A 172 -2.20 7.87 47.80
C SER A 172 -1.01 7.72 48.74
N GLY A 173 -0.28 8.80 49.05
CA GLY A 173 0.98 8.75 49.83
C GLY A 173 2.20 8.30 49.08
N GLN A 174 2.07 7.89 47.79
CA GLN A 174 3.18 7.41 46.95
C GLN A 174 4.09 8.58 46.50
N LEU A 175 5.41 8.36 46.59
CA LEU A 175 6.44 9.31 46.14
C LEU A 175 6.79 9.07 44.68
N VAL A 176 6.68 10.12 43.86
CA VAL A 176 7.09 10.07 42.45
C VAL A 176 8.04 11.22 42.13
N PRO A 177 9.01 11.04 41.20
CA PRO A 177 9.88 12.12 40.77
C PRO A 177 9.11 13.23 40.07
N TRP A 178 9.66 14.45 40.11
CA TRP A 178 9.11 15.57 39.36
C TRP A 178 9.00 15.23 37.88
N ASN A 179 7.88 15.63 37.29
CA ASN A 179 7.67 15.45 35.85
C ASN A 179 7.02 16.69 35.25
N HIS A 180 7.84 17.52 34.64
CA HIS A 180 7.44 18.74 33.94
C HIS A 180 6.32 18.51 32.91
N ASN A 181 6.43 17.44 32.10
CA ASN A 181 5.47 17.15 31.04
C ASN A 181 4.05 16.88 31.56
N LYS A 182 3.91 16.35 32.78
CA LYS A 182 2.57 16.17 33.38
C LYS A 182 1.88 17.49 33.71
N ILE A 183 2.64 18.49 34.06
CA ILE A 183 2.13 19.85 34.31
C ILE A 183 1.70 20.47 32.97
N GLU A 184 2.57 20.42 31.98
CA GLU A 184 2.28 20.92 30.64
C GLU A 184 1.00 20.29 30.06
N ILE A 185 0.85 18.97 30.14
CA ILE A 185 -0.34 18.25 29.63
C ILE A 185 -1.60 18.70 30.38
N ALA A 186 -1.53 18.87 31.70
CA ALA A 186 -2.70 19.29 32.49
C ALA A 186 -3.12 20.72 32.12
N VAL A 187 -2.17 21.60 31.90
CA VAL A 187 -2.42 22.99 31.46
C VAL A 187 -2.94 23.04 30.03
N ARG A 188 -2.35 22.27 29.10
CA ARG A 188 -2.85 22.17 27.70
C ARG A 188 -4.30 21.74 27.66
N LYS A 189 -4.69 20.74 28.44
CA LYS A 189 -6.09 20.30 28.54
C LYS A 189 -7.02 21.44 28.94
N ALA A 190 -6.60 22.30 29.87
CA ALA A 190 -7.40 23.44 30.28
C ALA A 190 -7.54 24.51 29.18
N PHE A 191 -6.51 24.75 28.38
CA PHE A 191 -6.61 25.62 27.20
C PHE A 191 -7.54 25.02 26.13
N LEU A 192 -7.37 23.76 25.82
CA LEU A 192 -8.14 23.05 24.77
C LEU A 192 -9.62 22.89 25.15
N SER A 193 -9.94 22.75 26.45
CA SER A 193 -11.33 22.69 26.91
C SER A 193 -12.11 24.01 26.69
N LEU A 194 -11.39 25.08 26.37
CA LEU A 194 -11.94 26.40 26.05
C LEU A 194 -11.72 26.76 24.55
N GLU A 195 -11.29 25.81 23.74
CA GLU A 195 -10.97 26.01 22.32
C GLU A 195 -9.93 27.12 22.08
N LEU A 196 -8.99 27.29 23.01
CA LEU A 196 -7.92 28.27 22.95
C LEU A 196 -6.60 27.60 22.49
N ASP A 197 -5.71 28.41 21.87
CA ASP A 197 -4.35 27.97 21.56
C ASP A 197 -3.63 27.52 22.84
N SER A 198 -3.12 26.27 22.81
CA SER A 198 -2.46 25.64 23.95
C SER A 198 -0.95 25.84 24.00
N THR A 199 -0.36 26.57 23.06
CA THR A 199 1.09 26.88 23.00
C THR A 199 1.62 27.51 24.31
N PRO A 200 0.90 28.41 24.99
CA PRO A 200 1.38 28.99 26.26
C PRO A 200 1.52 27.97 27.40
N ALA A 201 0.95 26.78 27.29
CA ALA A 201 1.07 25.75 28.35
C ALA A 201 2.52 25.35 28.66
N VAL A 202 3.42 25.45 27.67
CA VAL A 202 4.86 25.18 27.84
C VAL A 202 5.46 26.21 28.80
N GLN A 203 5.19 27.50 28.57
CA GLN A 203 5.72 28.59 29.41
C GLN A 203 5.19 28.51 30.85
N VAL A 204 3.90 28.18 31.03
CA VAL A 204 3.30 27.95 32.35
C VAL A 204 3.98 26.76 33.06
N ALA A 205 4.21 25.66 32.38
CA ALA A 205 4.86 24.49 32.96
C ALA A 205 6.33 24.75 33.31
N GLU A 206 7.05 25.55 32.54
CA GLU A 206 8.42 26.01 32.82
C GLU A 206 8.44 26.91 34.04
N ALA A 207 7.52 27.85 34.12
CA ALA A 207 7.41 28.78 35.27
C ALA A 207 7.07 28.03 36.57
N VAL A 208 6.13 27.07 36.52
CA VAL A 208 5.80 26.21 37.68
C VAL A 208 7.02 25.36 38.08
N SER A 209 7.75 24.78 37.14
CA SER A 209 8.98 24.03 37.44
C SER A 209 10.04 24.90 38.07
N GLY A 210 10.18 26.16 37.61
CA GLY A 210 11.05 27.20 38.20
C GLY A 210 10.67 27.54 39.62
N ALA A 211 9.35 27.72 39.88
CA ALA A 211 8.85 27.99 41.22
C ALA A 211 9.12 26.85 42.21
N VAL A 212 8.90 25.61 41.75
CA VAL A 212 9.19 24.39 42.56
C VAL A 212 10.68 24.25 42.85
N ALA A 213 11.53 24.53 41.88
CA ALA A 213 13.01 24.50 42.05
C ALA A 213 13.45 25.60 43.03
N ALA A 214 12.85 26.81 42.95
CA ALA A 214 13.18 27.93 43.83
C ALA A 214 12.77 27.68 45.31
N GLU A 215 11.70 26.92 45.57
CA GLU A 215 11.32 26.53 46.91
C GLU A 215 12.29 25.54 47.57
N ASN A 216 13.13 24.86 46.75
CA ASN A 216 14.17 23.92 47.20
C ASN A 216 13.67 22.88 48.23
N LYS A 217 12.38 22.48 48.14
CA LYS A 217 11.79 21.46 49.00
C LYS A 217 12.10 20.07 48.47
N GLN A 218 12.49 19.18 49.37
CA GLN A 218 12.78 17.78 48.99
C GLN A 218 11.54 17.01 48.58
N PHE A 219 10.39 17.36 49.21
CA PHE A 219 9.09 16.75 48.95
C PHE A 219 8.02 17.86 48.88
N MET A 220 7.09 17.70 47.90
CA MET A 220 5.95 18.63 47.74
C MET A 220 4.66 17.80 47.50
N HIS A 221 3.57 18.12 48.15
CA HIS A 221 2.31 17.44 47.93
C HIS A 221 1.71 17.84 46.59
N ILE A 222 1.04 16.90 45.91
CA ILE A 222 0.44 17.14 44.60
C ILE A 222 -0.55 18.32 44.61
N GLU A 223 -1.22 18.55 45.73
CA GLU A 223 -2.14 19.71 45.87
C GLU A 223 -1.39 21.04 45.82
N ASP A 224 -0.20 21.11 46.42
CA ASP A 224 0.64 22.33 46.40
C ASP A 224 1.12 22.62 44.99
N VAL A 225 1.51 21.54 44.25
CA VAL A 225 1.87 21.67 42.83
C VAL A 225 0.70 22.19 41.99
N GLN A 226 -0.54 21.71 42.25
CA GLN A 226 -1.71 22.16 41.51
C GLN A 226 -2.05 23.62 41.85
N ASN A 227 -1.86 24.04 43.12
CA ASN A 227 -2.03 25.44 43.52
C ASN A 227 -1.02 26.35 42.79
N LEU A 228 0.24 25.95 42.68
CA LEU A 228 1.26 26.68 41.88
C LEU A 228 0.86 26.82 40.40
N VAL A 229 0.26 25.80 39.80
CA VAL A 229 -0.25 25.86 38.43
C VAL A 229 -1.37 26.90 38.32
N GLU A 230 -2.31 26.91 39.27
CA GLU A 230 -3.41 27.87 39.29
C GLU A 230 -2.87 29.30 39.43
N GLU A 231 -1.95 29.50 40.38
CA GLU A 231 -1.31 30.82 40.60
C GLU A 231 -0.56 31.30 39.37
N GLU A 232 0.18 30.42 38.70
CA GLU A 232 0.98 30.80 37.54
C GLU A 232 0.11 31.13 36.32
N LEU A 233 -0.99 30.38 36.11
CA LEU A 233 -2.00 30.74 35.11
C LEU A 233 -2.62 32.12 35.35
N MET A 234 -2.87 32.47 36.62
CA MET A 234 -3.41 33.78 36.98
C MET A 234 -2.37 34.88 36.79
N LYS A 235 -1.10 34.66 37.21
CA LYS A 235 0.01 35.61 37.02
C LYS A 235 0.26 35.95 35.57
N GLN A 236 0.14 34.96 34.70
CA GLN A 236 0.34 35.14 33.25
C GLN A 236 -0.93 35.67 32.52
N GLY A 237 -2.02 35.98 33.26
CA GLY A 237 -3.24 36.61 32.72
C GLY A 237 -4.25 35.63 32.11
N TYR A 238 -4.03 34.32 32.22
CA TYR A 238 -4.92 33.30 31.68
C TYR A 238 -6.10 32.96 32.59
N PHE A 239 -6.83 33.98 33.05
CA PHE A 239 -7.90 33.84 34.07
C PHE A 239 -9.01 32.83 33.69
N LYS A 240 -9.41 32.79 32.41
CA LYS A 240 -10.42 31.84 31.94
C LYS A 240 -9.90 30.38 31.99
N VAL A 241 -8.65 30.18 31.65
CA VAL A 241 -7.99 28.86 31.69
C VAL A 241 -7.77 28.40 33.13
N ALA A 242 -7.32 29.30 34.01
CA ALA A 242 -7.20 29.02 35.44
C ALA A 242 -8.56 28.59 36.06
N ARG A 243 -9.65 29.28 35.71
CA ARG A 243 -11.01 28.90 36.13
C ARG A 243 -11.43 27.52 35.60
N SER A 244 -11.17 27.21 34.34
CA SER A 244 -11.45 25.90 33.77
C SER A 244 -10.62 24.80 34.46
N TYR A 245 -9.34 25.05 34.72
CA TYR A 245 -8.45 24.14 35.44
C TYR A 245 -8.97 23.84 36.88
N ILE A 246 -9.39 24.86 37.64
CA ILE A 246 -9.97 24.74 38.98
C ILE A 246 -11.29 23.95 38.92
N GLN A 247 -12.16 24.24 37.97
CA GLN A 247 -13.45 23.55 37.81
C GLN A 247 -13.24 22.07 37.47
N TYR A 248 -12.30 21.77 36.59
CA TYR A 248 -11.92 20.38 36.22
C TYR A 248 -11.36 19.64 37.46
N ARG A 249 -10.48 20.27 38.23
CA ARG A 249 -9.92 19.72 39.49
C ARG A 249 -11.04 19.40 40.49
N ALA A 250 -11.99 20.31 40.67
CA ALA A 250 -13.12 20.13 41.58
C ALA A 250 -14.08 19.02 41.11
N LEU A 251 -14.38 18.96 39.83
CA LEU A 251 -15.20 17.90 39.23
C LEU A 251 -14.55 16.51 39.41
N ARG A 252 -13.25 16.39 39.15
CA ARG A 252 -12.50 15.17 39.36
C ARG A 252 -12.37 14.77 40.83
N GLY A 253 -12.40 15.74 41.73
CA GLY A 253 -12.51 15.48 43.18
C GLY A 253 -13.83 14.82 43.54
N LYS A 254 -14.95 15.40 43.10
CA LYS A 254 -16.29 14.86 43.33
C LYS A 254 -16.53 13.49 42.71
N MET A 255 -16.01 13.25 41.49
CA MET A 255 -16.12 11.92 40.84
C MET A 255 -15.39 10.84 41.63
N ARG A 256 -14.22 11.16 42.22
CA ARG A 256 -13.47 10.20 43.06
C ARG A 256 -14.13 9.96 44.41
N GLU A 257 -14.71 11.01 45.05
CA GLU A 257 -15.48 10.84 46.28
C GLU A 257 -16.73 9.97 46.06
N ALA A 258 -17.35 10.06 44.87
CA ALA A 258 -18.43 9.15 44.47
C ALA A 258 -17.93 7.71 44.19
N GLU A 259 -16.80 7.56 43.51
CA GLU A 259 -16.16 6.28 43.27
C GLU A 259 -15.69 5.59 44.57
N GLU A 260 -15.18 6.36 45.56
CA GLU A 260 -14.81 5.85 46.87
C GLU A 260 -16.04 5.47 47.73
N GLN A 261 -17.18 6.13 47.55
CA GLN A 261 -18.45 5.78 48.21
C GLN A 261 -19.12 4.55 47.56
N GLU A 262 -19.01 4.37 46.26
CA GLU A 262 -19.47 3.15 45.56
C GLU A 262 -18.56 1.94 45.87
N ALA A 263 -17.24 2.12 45.99
CA ALA A 263 -16.31 1.06 46.35
C ALA A 263 -16.46 0.55 47.79
N ALA A 264 -17.03 1.36 48.70
CA ALA A 264 -17.31 0.93 50.06
C ALA A 264 -18.59 0.06 50.15
N GLY A 265 -19.38 -0.07 49.07
CA GLY A 265 -20.68 -0.78 49.04
C GLY A 265 -20.70 -2.08 48.24
N GLN A 266 -19.66 -2.44 47.53
CA GLN A 266 -19.59 -3.68 46.74
C GLN A 266 -18.21 -4.29 46.77
N ASN A 267 -18.02 -5.29 47.59
CA ASN A 267 -17.04 -6.32 47.34
C ASN A 267 -17.50 -7.14 46.15
N ASP A 268 -16.58 -7.43 45.20
CA ASP A 268 -16.70 -8.20 44.01
C ASP A 268 -17.17 -7.43 42.75
N ILE A 269 -16.22 -6.71 42.13
CA ILE A 269 -15.87 -6.76 40.71
C ILE A 269 -14.59 -5.92 40.58
N GLU A 270 -13.50 -6.58 40.22
CA GLU A 270 -12.23 -5.95 39.90
C GLU A 270 -12.43 -4.86 38.84
N SER A 271 -12.29 -3.61 39.24
CA SER A 271 -12.25 -2.48 38.33
C SER A 271 -11.00 -2.57 37.46
N GLN A 272 -11.18 -2.95 36.22
CA GLN A 272 -10.16 -2.93 35.17
C GLN A 272 -9.81 -1.47 34.77
N ASP A 273 -9.19 -0.73 35.65
CA ASP A 273 -8.46 0.49 35.32
C ASP A 273 -6.95 0.29 35.54
N GLN A 274 -6.50 -0.93 35.27
CA GLN A 274 -5.12 -1.23 35.01
C GLN A 274 -4.82 -0.79 33.56
N GLN A 275 -4.21 0.40 33.40
CA GLN A 275 -3.36 0.64 32.22
C GLN A 275 -2.32 -0.48 32.21
N SER A 276 -2.64 -1.60 31.56
CA SER A 276 -1.72 -2.72 31.44
C SER A 276 -0.47 -2.20 30.73
N LEU A 277 0.63 -2.20 31.45
CA LEU A 277 1.94 -1.82 30.92
C LEU A 277 2.28 -2.80 29.81
N ILE A 278 2.34 -2.31 28.58
CA ILE A 278 2.62 -3.14 27.40
C ILE A 278 4.12 -3.08 27.13
N VAL A 279 4.77 -4.23 27.18
CA VAL A 279 6.18 -4.40 26.81
C VAL A 279 6.24 -4.72 25.32
N VAL A 280 6.86 -3.84 24.54
CA VAL A 280 7.02 -4.05 23.10
C VAL A 280 8.42 -4.52 22.78
N LYS A 281 8.54 -5.68 22.12
CA LYS A 281 9.80 -6.26 21.64
C LYS A 281 10.10 -5.76 20.23
N THR A 282 11.34 -5.32 20.01
CA THR A 282 11.83 -4.91 18.69
C THR A 282 12.52 -6.06 17.97
N SER A 283 12.66 -5.97 16.65
CA SER A 283 13.26 -7.01 15.80
C SER A 283 14.75 -7.22 16.02
N ASP A 284 15.45 -6.28 16.65
CA ASP A 284 16.87 -6.33 17.03
C ASP A 284 17.10 -6.99 18.41
N GLY A 285 16.05 -7.53 19.03
CA GLY A 285 16.08 -8.18 20.33
C GLY A 285 15.92 -7.22 21.53
N GLY A 286 15.76 -5.92 21.29
CA GLY A 286 15.40 -4.94 22.31
C GLY A 286 13.96 -5.07 22.78
N SER A 287 13.62 -4.47 23.90
CA SER A 287 12.25 -4.32 24.37
C SER A 287 12.04 -2.97 25.05
N PHE A 288 10.85 -2.31 24.96
CA PHE A 288 10.53 -1.02 25.59
C PHE A 288 9.14 -1.03 26.21
N LEU A 289 8.97 -0.21 27.21
CA LEU A 289 7.66 0.02 27.78
C LEU A 289 6.89 0.99 26.87
N TRP A 290 5.78 0.52 26.29
CA TRP A 290 4.95 1.35 25.43
C TRP A 290 3.97 2.18 26.26
N ASP A 291 4.07 3.49 26.16
CA ASP A 291 3.23 4.45 26.88
C ASP A 291 1.95 4.85 26.09
N GLY A 292 1.84 4.38 24.83
CA GLY A 292 0.71 4.68 23.94
C GLY A 292 0.61 6.13 23.48
N GLN A 293 1.65 6.94 23.64
CA GLN A 293 1.65 8.32 23.16
C GLN A 293 1.61 8.39 21.63
N ASP A 294 2.33 7.48 20.96
CA ASP A 294 2.28 7.35 19.51
C ASP A 294 0.87 7.00 19.02
N LEU A 295 0.17 6.08 19.70
CA LEU A 295 -1.22 5.73 19.37
C LEU A 295 -2.15 6.95 19.48
N LYS A 296 -2.03 7.74 20.55
CA LYS A 296 -2.83 8.94 20.74
C LYS A 296 -2.62 9.96 19.61
N ARG A 297 -1.35 10.16 19.20
CA ARG A 297 -1.02 11.05 18.09
C ARG A 297 -1.52 10.51 16.74
N ARG A 298 -1.48 9.17 16.54
CA ARG A 298 -2.03 8.55 15.33
C ARG A 298 -3.55 8.71 15.26
N ILE A 299 -4.24 8.60 16.40
CA ILE A 299 -5.69 8.88 16.50
C ILE A 299 -5.96 10.35 16.14
N ASP A 300 -5.21 11.30 16.71
CA ASP A 300 -5.38 12.73 16.41
C ASP A 300 -5.17 13.01 14.91
N PHE A 301 -4.12 12.44 14.31
CA PHE A 301 -3.85 12.54 12.88
C PHE A 301 -4.97 11.91 12.03
N ALA A 302 -5.44 10.74 12.44
CA ALA A 302 -6.46 10.01 11.68
C ALA A 302 -7.85 10.68 11.74
N MET A 303 -8.16 11.39 12.82
CA MET A 303 -9.42 12.10 13.01
C MET A 303 -9.51 13.45 12.27
N LEU A 304 -8.42 13.96 11.69
CA LEU A 304 -8.40 15.31 11.07
C LEU A 304 -9.56 15.51 10.08
N GLY A 305 -10.46 16.44 10.39
CA GLY A 305 -11.57 16.81 9.52
C GLY A 305 -12.62 15.70 9.30
N LEU A 306 -12.66 14.66 10.17
CA LEU A 306 -13.70 13.63 10.17
C LEU A 306 -14.69 13.89 11.30
N ASP A 307 -15.98 13.63 11.03
CA ASP A 307 -17.05 13.62 12.01
C ASP A 307 -17.40 12.16 12.32
N LEU A 308 -16.85 11.63 13.41
CA LEU A 308 -16.96 10.23 13.78
C LEU A 308 -17.97 10.02 14.89
N CYS A 309 -18.74 8.93 14.83
CA CYS A 309 -19.73 8.57 15.83
C CYS A 309 -19.17 8.15 17.20
N LEU A 310 -17.83 7.98 17.34
CA LEU A 310 -17.14 7.66 18.58
C LEU A 310 -16.22 8.79 19.00
N THR A 311 -16.14 9.01 20.30
CA THR A 311 -15.20 9.94 20.91
C THR A 311 -13.75 9.42 20.80
N ARG A 312 -12.78 10.32 20.90
CA ARG A 312 -11.34 9.99 20.91
C ARG A 312 -10.99 8.92 21.96
N ALA A 313 -11.59 9.00 23.15
CA ALA A 313 -11.34 8.06 24.24
C ALA A 313 -11.89 6.66 23.93
N GLU A 314 -13.08 6.57 23.37
CA GLU A 314 -13.68 5.31 22.93
C GLU A 314 -12.88 4.68 21.80
N ILE A 315 -12.42 5.47 20.83
CA ILE A 315 -11.53 4.99 19.77
C ILE A 315 -10.22 4.43 20.35
N GLU A 316 -9.59 5.17 21.30
CA GLU A 316 -8.35 4.68 21.94
C GLU A 316 -8.59 3.37 22.67
N MET A 317 -9.70 3.23 23.39
CA MET A 317 -10.07 1.99 24.09
C MET A 317 -10.27 0.82 23.10
N GLU A 318 -10.99 1.03 22.02
CA GLU A 318 -11.21 0.00 20.98
C GLU A 318 -9.90 -0.40 20.30
N LEU A 319 -9.00 0.55 20.02
CA LEU A 319 -7.71 0.23 19.42
C LEU A 319 -6.78 -0.53 20.37
N ARG A 320 -6.92 -0.36 21.68
CA ARG A 320 -6.16 -1.08 22.72
C ARG A 320 -6.74 -2.45 23.09
N ARG A 321 -8.02 -2.69 22.78
CA ARG A 321 -8.82 -3.82 23.28
C ARG A 321 -8.18 -5.20 23.18
N SER A 322 -7.37 -5.45 22.12
CA SER A 322 -6.75 -6.76 21.87
C SER A 322 -5.22 -6.73 21.99
N LEU A 323 -4.65 -5.69 22.61
CA LEU A 323 -3.21 -5.62 22.84
C LEU A 323 -2.82 -6.43 24.05
N ASN A 324 -1.90 -7.38 23.86
CA ASN A 324 -1.33 -8.17 24.93
C ASN A 324 -0.25 -7.38 25.70
N SER A 325 -0.02 -7.73 26.96
CA SER A 325 1.01 -7.11 27.81
C SER A 325 2.45 -7.33 27.30
N ASP A 326 2.67 -8.35 26.48
CA ASP A 326 3.93 -8.66 25.80
C ASP A 326 3.67 -8.85 24.31
N ILE A 327 4.13 -7.90 23.47
CA ILE A 327 3.84 -7.87 22.05
C ILE A 327 5.06 -7.42 21.25
N THR A 328 5.26 -7.94 20.02
CA THR A 328 6.29 -7.41 19.13
C THR A 328 5.82 -6.11 18.47
N LEU A 329 6.75 -5.22 18.11
CA LEU A 329 6.44 -3.96 17.45
C LEU A 329 5.63 -4.18 16.15
N ASP A 330 5.94 -5.23 15.40
CA ASP A 330 5.22 -5.57 14.17
C ASP A 330 3.78 -6.03 14.47
N HIS A 331 3.60 -6.86 15.51
CA HIS A 331 2.26 -7.26 15.95
C HIS A 331 1.46 -6.09 16.52
N LEU A 332 2.08 -5.19 17.28
CA LEU A 332 1.44 -3.98 17.78
C LEU A 332 0.86 -3.15 16.62
N LYS A 333 1.71 -2.84 15.61
CA LYS A 333 1.27 -2.10 14.41
C LYS A 333 0.12 -2.80 13.69
N LYS A 334 0.23 -4.11 13.45
CA LYS A 334 -0.81 -4.91 12.79
C LYS A 334 -2.11 -4.93 13.58
N THR A 335 -2.04 -5.09 14.90
CA THR A 335 -3.21 -5.13 15.77
C THR A 335 -3.93 -3.78 15.80
N VAL A 336 -3.19 -2.67 15.91
CA VAL A 336 -3.77 -1.33 15.84
C VAL A 336 -4.48 -1.08 14.51
N ILE A 337 -3.86 -1.47 13.38
CA ILE A 337 -4.47 -1.34 12.05
C ILE A 337 -5.72 -2.23 11.93
N LEU A 338 -5.65 -3.48 12.42
CA LEU A 338 -6.79 -4.40 12.38
C LEU A 338 -7.96 -3.88 13.21
N ASN A 339 -7.70 -3.39 14.44
CA ASN A 339 -8.72 -2.82 15.28
C ASN A 339 -9.34 -1.55 14.66
N ALA A 340 -8.53 -0.68 14.05
CA ALA A 340 -9.03 0.47 13.30
C ALA A 340 -9.95 0.04 12.15
N LYS A 341 -9.59 -1.04 11.43
CA LYS A 341 -10.43 -1.61 10.37
C LYS A 341 -11.78 -2.13 10.89
N THR A 342 -11.84 -2.73 12.09
CA THR A 342 -13.12 -3.21 12.65
C THR A 342 -14.10 -2.09 12.93
N LEU A 343 -13.62 -0.87 13.21
CA LEU A 343 -14.46 0.31 13.43
C LEU A 343 -15.24 0.73 12.17
N MET A 344 -14.82 0.32 10.97
CA MET A 344 -15.53 0.59 9.72
C MET A 344 -16.97 0.03 9.69
N GLN A 345 -17.28 -0.92 10.58
CA GLN A 345 -18.64 -1.45 10.73
C GLN A 345 -19.57 -0.51 11.48
N LYS A 346 -19.05 0.47 12.22
CA LYS A 346 -19.83 1.41 13.04
C LYS A 346 -20.24 2.65 12.25
N ASP A 347 -19.36 3.15 11.38
CA ASP A 347 -19.56 4.37 10.62
C ASP A 347 -18.69 4.34 9.34
N ALA A 348 -19.20 4.88 8.23
CA ALA A 348 -18.51 4.93 6.94
C ALA A 348 -17.19 5.73 6.99
N ASP A 349 -17.12 6.80 7.77
CA ASP A 349 -15.93 7.65 7.88
C ASP A 349 -14.75 6.95 8.58
N PHE A 350 -15.01 5.85 9.31
CA PHE A 350 -13.93 5.00 9.81
C PHE A 350 -13.12 4.33 8.70
N ALA A 351 -13.61 4.28 7.46
CA ALA A 351 -12.80 3.85 6.32
C ALA A 351 -11.62 4.80 6.07
N LYS A 352 -11.84 6.11 6.17
CA LYS A 352 -10.78 7.13 6.08
C LYS A 352 -9.92 7.15 7.35
N PHE A 353 -10.53 7.02 8.52
CA PHE A 353 -9.79 6.92 9.78
C PHE A 353 -8.79 5.75 9.76
N ALA A 354 -9.24 4.55 9.45
CA ALA A 354 -8.37 3.37 9.36
C ALA A 354 -7.27 3.52 8.30
N ALA A 355 -7.59 4.15 7.16
CA ALA A 355 -6.62 4.49 6.13
C ALA A 355 -5.50 5.38 6.66
N ARG A 356 -5.84 6.42 7.40
CA ARG A 356 -4.88 7.38 7.97
C ARG A 356 -4.04 6.78 9.09
N VAL A 357 -4.58 5.85 9.86
CA VAL A 357 -3.79 5.05 10.81
C VAL A 357 -2.69 4.28 10.07
N LEU A 358 -3.04 3.55 9.01
CA LEU A 358 -2.05 2.85 8.18
C LEU A 358 -1.06 3.83 7.52
N LEU A 359 -1.55 4.95 6.98
CA LEU A 359 -0.74 6.00 6.36
C LEU A 359 0.32 6.55 7.31
N SER A 360 0.00 6.75 8.59
CA SER A 360 0.96 7.21 9.58
C SER A 360 2.15 6.24 9.76
N TYR A 361 1.89 4.93 9.67
CA TYR A 361 2.96 3.91 9.69
C TYR A 361 3.77 3.89 8.39
N ILE A 362 3.13 4.14 7.24
CA ILE A 362 3.84 4.29 5.95
C ILE A 362 4.79 5.49 6.00
N TYR A 363 4.36 6.61 6.55
CA TYR A 363 5.20 7.80 6.69
C TYR A 363 6.40 7.56 7.62
N GLU A 364 6.18 6.88 8.73
CA GLU A 364 7.27 6.46 9.63
C GLU A 364 8.28 5.57 8.90
N GLU A 365 7.81 4.55 8.18
CA GLU A 365 8.66 3.60 7.44
C GLU A 365 9.47 4.30 6.33
N VAL A 366 8.80 5.11 5.49
CA VAL A 366 9.36 5.64 4.25
C VAL A 366 10.13 6.94 4.47
N LEU A 367 9.56 7.86 5.24
CA LEU A 367 10.09 9.20 5.41
C LEU A 367 11.11 9.27 6.56
N GLY A 368 10.98 8.36 7.55
CA GLY A 368 11.65 8.49 8.83
C GLY A 368 11.00 9.56 9.71
N TRP A 369 9.73 9.90 9.44
CA TRP A 369 8.93 10.83 10.21
C TRP A 369 8.45 10.17 11.50
N ASP A 370 8.60 10.86 12.62
CA ASP A 370 8.13 10.42 13.91
C ASP A 370 6.90 11.24 14.31
N ILE A 371 5.76 10.56 14.49
CA ILE A 371 4.47 11.22 14.74
C ILE A 371 4.42 11.97 16.08
N VAL A 372 5.26 11.58 17.04
CA VAL A 372 5.32 12.23 18.36
C VAL A 372 6.20 13.46 18.32
N ARG A 373 7.33 13.37 17.61
CA ARG A 373 8.38 14.39 17.59
C ARG A 373 8.19 15.46 16.51
N ASP A 374 7.87 15.02 15.27
CA ASP A 374 8.10 15.89 14.09
C ASP A 374 6.87 16.70 13.68
N GLY A 375 5.67 16.37 14.18
CA GLY A 375 4.43 17.09 13.87
C GLY A 375 3.96 16.95 12.41
N ILE A 376 2.72 17.38 12.16
CA ILE A 376 2.06 17.25 10.84
C ILE A 376 2.56 18.31 9.86
N ASP A 377 2.88 19.50 10.34
CA ASP A 377 3.26 20.66 9.52
C ASP A 377 4.55 20.42 8.72
N GLN A 378 5.41 19.53 9.19
CA GLN A 378 6.68 19.21 8.55
C GLN A 378 6.58 18.11 7.48
N LEU A 379 5.42 17.46 7.31
CA LEU A 379 5.27 16.34 6.39
C LEU A 379 5.70 16.65 4.95
N ARG A 380 5.45 17.86 4.45
CA ARG A 380 5.88 18.29 3.12
C ARG A 380 7.40 18.29 2.98
N GLU A 381 8.12 18.80 3.97
CA GLU A 381 9.57 18.83 3.98
C GLU A 381 10.15 17.41 4.10
N PHE A 382 9.54 16.52 4.92
CA PHE A 382 9.95 15.12 4.99
C PHE A 382 9.78 14.41 3.66
N HIS A 383 8.68 14.65 2.93
CA HIS A 383 8.49 14.12 1.57
C HIS A 383 9.55 14.63 0.60
N ARG A 384 9.86 15.92 0.63
CA ARG A 384 10.90 16.54 -0.21
C ARG A 384 12.28 15.91 0.00
N ARG A 385 12.70 15.75 1.25
CA ARG A 385 13.98 15.08 1.58
C ARG A 385 13.99 13.60 1.20
N ALA A 386 12.91 12.90 1.50
CA ALA A 386 12.78 11.48 1.19
C ALA A 386 12.77 11.23 -0.31
N PHE A 387 12.19 12.11 -1.12
CA PHE A 387 12.09 11.96 -2.57
C PHE A 387 13.46 11.71 -3.21
N ARG A 388 14.43 12.59 -3.03
CA ARG A 388 15.79 12.40 -3.58
C ARG A 388 16.50 11.19 -3.00
N ARG A 389 16.46 11.05 -1.66
CA ARG A 389 17.12 9.94 -0.96
C ARG A 389 16.60 8.58 -1.46
N ASN A 390 15.28 8.44 -1.58
CA ASN A 390 14.66 7.17 -1.94
C ASN A 390 14.80 6.87 -3.45
N LEU A 391 14.82 7.90 -4.33
CA LEU A 391 15.19 7.73 -5.74
C LEU A 391 16.63 7.19 -5.87
N ALA A 392 17.59 7.81 -5.20
CA ALA A 392 18.98 7.36 -5.21
C ALA A 392 19.10 5.91 -4.69
N ARG A 393 18.43 5.60 -3.58
CA ARG A 393 18.41 4.24 -3.02
C ARG A 393 17.77 3.23 -3.97
N GLY A 394 16.67 3.58 -4.61
CA GLY A 394 16.00 2.72 -5.59
C GLY A 394 16.89 2.38 -6.79
N ILE A 395 17.73 3.31 -7.25
CA ILE A 395 18.71 3.09 -8.31
C ILE A 395 19.86 2.21 -7.82
N GLU A 396 20.39 2.47 -6.62
CA GLU A 396 21.46 1.68 -5.99
C GLU A 396 21.09 0.20 -5.86
N ILE A 397 19.82 -0.09 -5.57
CA ILE A 397 19.32 -1.48 -5.46
C ILE A 397 18.82 -2.06 -6.78
N ASP A 398 19.03 -1.36 -7.90
CA ASP A 398 18.64 -1.77 -9.25
C ASP A 398 17.11 -1.93 -9.45
N ARG A 399 16.33 -1.06 -8.79
CA ARG A 399 14.87 -1.04 -8.93
C ARG A 399 14.38 0.11 -9.78
N TYR A 400 14.99 1.29 -9.69
CA TYR A 400 14.60 2.49 -10.44
C TYR A 400 15.51 2.73 -11.64
N ASN A 401 14.92 3.34 -12.68
CA ASN A 401 15.64 3.75 -13.87
C ASN A 401 16.53 4.97 -13.55
N PRO A 402 17.86 4.93 -13.83
CA PRO A 402 18.76 6.07 -13.60
C PRO A 402 18.35 7.37 -14.28
N ARG A 403 17.60 7.29 -15.40
CA ARG A 403 17.06 8.47 -16.08
C ARG A 403 16.18 9.36 -15.21
N LEU A 404 15.59 8.81 -14.13
CA LEU A 404 14.79 9.62 -13.20
C LEU A 404 15.58 10.71 -12.49
N LEU A 405 16.91 10.61 -12.41
CA LEU A 405 17.77 11.66 -11.84
C LEU A 405 18.08 12.83 -12.80
N GLN A 406 17.67 12.71 -14.07
CA GLN A 406 17.93 13.74 -15.09
C GLN A 406 16.92 14.90 -15.03
N PHE A 407 15.82 14.73 -14.33
CA PHE A 407 14.78 15.75 -14.16
C PHE A 407 15.18 16.79 -13.09
N ASP A 408 14.55 17.95 -13.14
CA ASP A 408 14.60 18.93 -12.06
C ASP A 408 13.83 18.39 -10.84
N LEU A 409 14.57 17.68 -9.97
CA LEU A 409 14.00 17.04 -8.80
C LEU A 409 13.49 18.03 -7.75
N ASP A 410 14.00 19.27 -7.72
CA ASP A 410 13.51 20.30 -6.79
C ASP A 410 12.14 20.80 -7.25
N LYS A 411 11.98 21.13 -8.53
CA LYS A 411 10.69 21.49 -9.12
C LYS A 411 9.63 20.40 -8.92
N LEU A 412 10.00 19.13 -9.07
CA LEU A 412 9.10 18.00 -8.85
C LEU A 412 8.77 17.79 -7.37
N ALA A 413 9.76 17.94 -6.47
CA ALA A 413 9.53 17.83 -5.02
C ALA A 413 8.61 18.94 -4.50
N ASP A 414 8.72 20.15 -5.04
CA ASP A 414 7.84 21.27 -4.68
C ASP A 414 6.39 21.08 -5.12
N ALA A 415 6.16 20.24 -6.14
CA ALA A 415 4.82 19.88 -6.59
C ALA A 415 4.13 18.80 -5.73
N LEU A 416 4.87 18.11 -4.84
CA LEU A 416 4.31 17.09 -3.95
C LEU A 416 3.28 17.68 -2.98
N ASP A 417 2.17 16.96 -2.82
CA ASP A 417 1.05 17.37 -1.97
C ASP A 417 0.63 16.24 -1.04
N PRO A 418 1.26 16.11 0.14
CA PRO A 418 0.91 15.07 1.10
C PRO A 418 -0.53 15.13 1.63
N ALA A 419 -1.18 16.30 1.57
CA ALA A 419 -2.56 16.44 2.04
C ALA A 419 -3.54 15.60 1.20
N ALA A 420 -3.23 15.34 -0.07
CA ALA A 420 -4.04 14.48 -0.92
C ALA A 420 -4.09 13.01 -0.44
N ASP A 421 -3.13 12.57 0.39
CA ASP A 421 -3.15 11.22 0.97
C ASP A 421 -4.27 11.02 2.00
N LEU A 422 -4.77 12.11 2.61
CA LEU A 422 -5.84 12.04 3.61
C LEU A 422 -7.20 11.62 3.02
N ASP A 423 -7.34 11.64 1.71
CA ASP A 423 -8.56 11.23 1.02
C ASP A 423 -8.66 9.71 0.73
N PHE A 424 -7.61 8.96 0.97
CA PHE A 424 -7.68 7.50 0.81
C PHE A 424 -8.67 6.88 1.80
N ASP A 425 -9.44 5.89 1.32
CA ASP A 425 -10.07 4.91 2.18
C ASP A 425 -9.10 3.74 2.51
N PHE A 426 -9.50 2.89 3.44
CA PHE A 426 -8.66 1.80 3.91
C PHE A 426 -8.30 0.81 2.80
N LEU A 427 -9.26 0.44 1.94
CA LEU A 427 -9.02 -0.51 0.86
C LEU A 427 -7.99 0.03 -0.14
N GLY A 428 -8.09 1.32 -0.48
CA GLY A 428 -7.17 2.00 -1.40
C GLY A 428 -5.74 2.02 -0.87
N ILE A 429 -5.53 2.53 0.34
CA ILE A 429 -4.18 2.64 0.91
C ILE A 429 -3.57 1.27 1.23
N GLN A 430 -4.37 0.31 1.73
CA GLN A 430 -3.93 -1.06 1.98
C GLN A 430 -3.48 -1.75 0.68
N THR A 431 -4.22 -1.54 -0.41
CA THR A 431 -3.86 -2.09 -1.74
C THR A 431 -2.54 -1.49 -2.25
N LEU A 432 -2.34 -0.18 -2.11
CA LEU A 432 -1.06 0.46 -2.46
C LEU A 432 0.08 -0.14 -1.62
N TYR A 433 -0.10 -0.20 -0.31
CA TYR A 433 0.89 -0.68 0.65
C TYR A 433 1.33 -2.13 0.37
N ASP A 434 0.38 -3.02 0.11
CA ASP A 434 0.66 -4.45 -0.06
C ASP A 434 1.22 -4.79 -1.44
N ARG A 435 0.82 -4.04 -2.49
CA ARG A 435 1.07 -4.47 -3.87
C ARG A 435 1.89 -3.52 -4.71
N TYR A 436 1.72 -2.19 -4.54
CA TYR A 436 2.22 -1.20 -5.51
C TYR A 436 3.50 -0.49 -5.08
N LEU A 437 3.62 -0.12 -3.79
CA LEU A 437 4.80 0.61 -3.32
C LEU A 437 6.07 -0.23 -3.46
N ILE A 438 7.11 0.35 -4.03
CA ILE A 438 8.39 -0.32 -4.23
C ILE A 438 9.05 -0.63 -2.88
N VAL A 439 9.56 -1.85 -2.75
CA VAL A 439 10.18 -2.38 -1.52
C VAL A 439 11.66 -2.64 -1.73
N ASP A 440 12.50 -2.12 -0.84
CA ASP A 440 13.90 -2.52 -0.68
C ASP A 440 13.95 -3.85 0.09
N LYS A 441 14.25 -4.95 -0.62
CA LYS A 441 14.43 -6.29 -0.05
C LYS A 441 15.89 -6.61 0.33
N LYS A 442 16.83 -5.69 0.04
CA LYS A 442 18.25 -5.88 0.41
C LYS A 442 18.51 -5.59 1.89
N VAL A 443 17.58 -4.93 2.57
CA VAL A 443 17.60 -4.67 4.02
C VAL A 443 16.65 -5.61 4.75
N LYS A 444 16.94 -5.87 6.04
CA LYS A 444 16.09 -6.68 6.94
C LYS A 444 15.80 -5.89 8.22
N PRO A 445 14.52 -5.68 8.55
CA PRO A 445 13.32 -6.01 7.76
C PRO A 445 13.28 -5.23 6.44
N SER A 446 12.58 -5.77 5.43
CA SER A 446 12.41 -5.08 4.14
C SER A 446 11.65 -3.77 4.36
N ARG A 447 12.04 -2.72 3.59
CA ARG A 447 11.50 -1.37 3.77
C ARG A 447 10.92 -0.84 2.46
N ARG A 448 9.79 -0.15 2.53
CA ARG A 448 9.22 0.56 1.38
C ARG A 448 10.00 1.85 1.10
N LEU A 449 10.06 2.21 -0.18
CA LEU A 449 10.73 3.43 -0.64
C LEU A 449 9.76 4.53 -1.00
N GLU A 450 8.45 4.28 -1.00
CA GLU A 450 7.43 5.18 -1.51
C GLU A 450 6.29 5.40 -0.51
N THR A 451 5.88 6.66 -0.36
CA THR A 451 4.54 7.05 0.08
C THR A 451 3.62 7.11 -1.14
N PRO A 452 2.29 7.25 -1.00
CA PRO A 452 1.43 7.38 -2.17
C PRO A 452 1.82 8.54 -3.09
N GLN A 453 2.24 9.70 -2.55
CA GLN A 453 2.65 10.83 -3.37
C GLN A 453 3.98 10.59 -4.12
N LEU A 454 4.95 9.94 -3.48
CA LEU A 454 6.20 9.55 -4.13
C LEU A 454 5.96 8.49 -5.22
N PHE A 455 5.04 7.58 -4.98
CA PHE A 455 4.60 6.57 -5.96
C PHE A 455 3.97 7.22 -7.20
N TRP A 456 2.99 8.13 -7.03
CA TRP A 456 2.36 8.84 -8.16
C TRP A 456 3.39 9.67 -8.94
N MET A 457 4.31 10.33 -8.24
CA MET A 457 5.37 11.11 -8.88
C MET A 457 6.31 10.21 -9.69
N ARG A 458 6.74 9.06 -9.17
CA ARG A 458 7.58 8.11 -9.91
C ARG A 458 6.88 7.60 -11.17
N VAL A 459 5.60 7.24 -11.06
CA VAL A 459 4.83 6.76 -12.22
C VAL A 459 4.78 7.83 -13.29
N ALA A 460 4.49 9.09 -12.92
CA ALA A 460 4.43 10.21 -13.84
C ALA A 460 5.81 10.50 -14.50
N MET A 461 6.89 10.48 -13.71
CA MET A 461 8.25 10.64 -14.21
C MET A 461 8.60 9.57 -15.25
N GLY A 462 8.30 8.30 -14.95
CA GLY A 462 8.58 7.19 -15.85
C GLY A 462 7.86 7.29 -17.20
N LEU A 463 6.65 7.84 -17.24
CA LEU A 463 5.86 8.02 -18.47
C LEU A 463 6.30 9.23 -19.32
N CYS A 464 7.08 10.14 -18.76
CA CYS A 464 7.51 11.36 -19.43
C CYS A 464 9.01 11.39 -19.80
N VAL A 465 9.72 10.26 -19.72
CA VAL A 465 11.19 10.20 -19.92
C VAL A 465 11.65 10.58 -21.34
N GLN A 466 10.75 10.66 -22.31
CA GLN A 466 11.04 11.02 -23.71
C GLN A 466 10.30 12.30 -24.16
N GLU A 467 9.68 13.02 -23.23
CA GLU A 467 8.95 14.24 -23.54
C GLU A 467 9.86 15.47 -23.56
N ASP A 468 9.55 16.41 -24.44
CA ASP A 468 10.09 17.76 -24.40
C ASP A 468 9.45 18.53 -23.23
N SER A 469 10.22 19.29 -22.47
CA SER A 469 9.77 19.98 -21.24
C SER A 469 9.06 19.01 -20.29
N PRO A 470 9.76 17.93 -19.83
CA PRO A 470 9.12 16.81 -19.16
C PRO A 470 8.52 17.17 -17.79
N GLU A 471 9.10 18.11 -17.04
CA GLU A 471 8.64 18.45 -15.69
C GLU A 471 7.20 18.98 -15.67
N GLU A 472 6.81 19.80 -16.65
CA GLU A 472 5.44 20.31 -16.73
C GLU A 472 4.42 19.21 -17.02
N LYS A 473 4.79 18.28 -17.89
CA LYS A 473 3.97 17.12 -18.24
C LYS A 473 3.90 16.12 -17.07
N ILE A 474 5.02 15.91 -16.37
CA ILE A 474 5.07 15.11 -15.13
C ILE A 474 4.13 15.68 -14.09
N ILE A 475 4.22 17.00 -13.82
CA ILE A 475 3.36 17.66 -12.83
C ILE A 475 1.88 17.60 -13.25
N SER A 476 1.59 17.77 -14.54
CA SER A 476 0.23 17.65 -15.06
C SER A 476 -0.34 16.25 -14.84
N LEU A 477 0.42 15.21 -15.17
CA LEU A 477 0.00 13.82 -14.95
C LEU A 477 -0.10 13.47 -13.46
N TYR A 478 0.86 13.92 -12.64
CA TYR A 478 0.82 13.75 -11.19
C TYR A 478 -0.45 14.37 -10.59
N LYS A 479 -0.86 15.55 -11.06
CA LYS A 479 -2.12 16.20 -10.64
C LYS A 479 -3.35 15.35 -10.98
N LEU A 480 -3.35 14.63 -12.11
CA LEU A 480 -4.44 13.72 -12.45
C LEU A 480 -4.51 12.54 -11.48
N TYR A 481 -3.37 11.93 -11.14
CA TYR A 481 -3.32 10.81 -10.19
C TYR A 481 -3.74 11.23 -8.78
N LYS A 482 -3.09 12.26 -8.21
CA LYS A 482 -3.42 12.71 -6.86
C LYS A 482 -4.86 13.21 -6.72
N GLY A 483 -5.39 13.85 -7.77
CA GLY A 483 -6.77 14.34 -7.84
C GLY A 483 -7.78 13.28 -8.23
N ARG A 484 -7.36 12.00 -8.37
CA ARG A 484 -8.23 10.88 -8.76
C ARG A 484 -9.07 11.17 -10.00
N ARG A 485 -8.46 11.83 -10.99
CA ARG A 485 -9.10 12.13 -12.27
C ARG A 485 -8.86 11.04 -13.31
N PHE A 486 -7.72 10.34 -13.17
CA PHE A 486 -7.25 9.30 -14.08
C PHE A 486 -6.44 8.25 -13.31
N CYS A 487 -6.52 7.00 -13.73
CA CYS A 487 -5.72 5.89 -13.22
C CYS A 487 -5.19 5.03 -14.36
N SER A 488 -3.89 4.78 -14.37
CA SER A 488 -3.26 3.84 -15.31
C SER A 488 -3.47 2.39 -14.88
N SER A 489 -3.28 1.47 -15.81
CA SER A 489 -3.36 0.03 -15.54
C SER A 489 -2.28 -0.45 -14.56
N THR A 490 -2.53 -1.62 -13.95
CA THR A 490 -1.64 -2.22 -12.95
C THR A 490 -0.18 -2.36 -13.41
N PRO A 491 0.16 -2.86 -14.62
CA PRO A 491 1.57 -2.95 -15.04
C PRO A 491 2.23 -1.58 -15.15
N THR A 492 1.53 -0.57 -15.64
CA THR A 492 2.03 0.81 -15.69
C THR A 492 2.34 1.32 -14.28
N LEU A 493 1.43 1.14 -13.34
CA LEU A 493 1.62 1.56 -11.94
C LEU A 493 2.78 0.81 -11.25
N PHE A 494 2.95 -0.49 -11.52
CA PHE A 494 4.04 -1.27 -10.95
C PHE A 494 5.40 -0.88 -11.49
N ASN A 495 5.51 -0.69 -12.81
CA ASN A 495 6.78 -0.74 -13.52
C ASN A 495 7.20 0.60 -14.13
N SER A 496 6.34 1.63 -14.19
CA SER A 496 6.75 2.95 -14.70
C SER A 496 7.87 3.52 -13.84
N GLY A 497 8.93 4.02 -14.47
CA GLY A 497 10.11 4.54 -13.80
C GLY A 497 11.03 3.48 -13.17
N THR A 498 10.75 2.18 -13.36
CA THR A 498 11.65 1.10 -12.94
C THR A 498 12.66 0.75 -14.02
N HIS A 499 13.67 -0.04 -13.66
CA HIS A 499 14.71 -0.49 -14.60
C HIS A 499 14.12 -1.31 -15.76
N HIS A 500 13.10 -2.14 -15.49
CA HIS A 500 12.39 -2.95 -16.49
C HIS A 500 10.95 -2.47 -16.58
N SER A 501 10.72 -1.47 -17.43
CA SER A 501 9.42 -0.81 -17.59
C SER A 501 8.49 -1.60 -18.52
N GLN A 502 8.05 -2.81 -18.14
CA GLN A 502 6.93 -3.47 -18.80
C GLN A 502 5.62 -2.84 -18.32
N LEU A 503 4.97 -2.06 -19.17
CA LEU A 503 3.86 -1.17 -18.84
C LEU A 503 2.51 -1.63 -19.42
N SER A 504 2.52 -2.55 -20.38
CA SER A 504 1.34 -3.01 -21.11
C SER A 504 0.60 -4.11 -20.35
N SER A 505 -0.74 -4.03 -20.37
CA SER A 505 -1.59 -4.94 -19.58
C SER A 505 -2.06 -6.14 -20.34
N CYS A 506 -2.38 -5.99 -21.63
CA CYS A 506 -3.15 -6.96 -22.41
C CYS A 506 -2.40 -7.37 -23.65
N TYR A 507 -2.34 -8.70 -23.86
CA TYR A 507 -1.69 -9.33 -24.99
C TYR A 507 -2.66 -10.32 -25.64
N LEU A 508 -2.88 -10.18 -26.95
CA LEU A 508 -3.74 -11.04 -27.75
C LEU A 508 -2.89 -11.79 -28.76
N TYR A 509 -3.08 -13.10 -28.84
CA TYR A 509 -2.32 -13.97 -29.74
C TYR A 509 -3.21 -14.99 -30.45
N LYS A 510 -2.75 -15.51 -31.56
CA LYS A 510 -3.37 -16.61 -32.31
C LYS A 510 -2.41 -17.80 -32.32
N VAL A 511 -2.91 -18.99 -32.07
CA VAL A 511 -2.15 -20.25 -32.18
C VAL A 511 -2.55 -20.92 -33.50
N ASP A 512 -1.58 -21.18 -34.35
CA ASP A 512 -1.77 -21.89 -35.61
C ASP A 512 -1.63 -23.40 -35.39
N ASP A 513 -2.13 -24.20 -36.38
CA ASP A 513 -2.19 -25.65 -36.34
C ASP A 513 -0.82 -26.31 -36.59
N SER A 514 0.16 -26.01 -35.76
CA SER A 514 1.48 -26.63 -35.77
C SER A 514 1.98 -26.77 -34.32
N ILE A 515 2.78 -27.85 -34.11
CA ILE A 515 3.35 -28.05 -32.76
C ILE A 515 4.29 -26.92 -32.37
N GLU A 516 4.96 -26.30 -33.36
CA GLU A 516 5.82 -25.17 -33.19
C GLU A 516 5.02 -23.94 -32.67
N SER A 517 3.93 -23.56 -33.33
CA SER A 517 3.09 -22.45 -32.93
C SER A 517 2.46 -22.73 -31.54
N ILE A 518 1.97 -23.94 -31.30
CA ILE A 518 1.39 -24.34 -30.02
C ILE A 518 2.41 -24.17 -28.88
N MET A 519 3.64 -24.70 -29.03
CA MET A 519 4.66 -24.70 -28.00
C MET A 519 5.34 -23.33 -27.84
N ILE A 520 5.64 -22.65 -28.93
CA ILE A 520 6.31 -21.34 -28.86
C ILE A 520 5.31 -20.24 -28.52
N ARG A 521 4.29 -20.03 -29.37
CA ARG A 521 3.33 -18.95 -29.19
C ARG A 521 2.35 -19.22 -28.04
N GLY A 522 1.79 -20.42 -28.00
CA GLY A 522 0.78 -20.80 -27.02
C GLY A 522 1.33 -21.03 -25.60
N ILE A 523 2.62 -21.40 -25.45
CA ILE A 523 3.19 -21.72 -24.13
C ILE A 523 4.39 -20.86 -23.80
N ALA A 524 5.49 -20.87 -24.57
CA ALA A 524 6.75 -20.25 -24.19
C ALA A 524 6.65 -18.70 -24.17
N GLU A 525 6.16 -18.09 -25.25
CA GLU A 525 5.97 -16.63 -25.30
C GLU A 525 4.98 -16.17 -24.21
N ASN A 526 3.90 -16.93 -23.99
CA ASN A 526 2.96 -16.65 -22.92
C ASN A 526 3.59 -16.72 -21.53
N ALA A 527 4.58 -17.60 -21.31
CA ALA A 527 5.32 -17.64 -20.06
C ALA A 527 6.17 -16.36 -19.88
N PHE A 528 6.82 -15.86 -20.94
CA PHE A 528 7.56 -14.59 -20.88
C PHE A 528 6.64 -13.39 -20.62
N LEU A 529 5.50 -13.32 -21.30
CA LEU A 529 4.51 -12.26 -21.10
C LEU A 529 3.93 -12.29 -19.68
N SER A 530 3.59 -13.48 -19.18
CA SER A 530 3.06 -13.69 -17.82
C SER A 530 4.06 -13.27 -16.76
N LYS A 531 5.35 -13.62 -16.89
CA LYS A 531 6.43 -13.21 -15.96
C LYS A 531 6.43 -11.70 -15.71
N TRP A 532 6.13 -10.90 -16.72
CA TRP A 532 6.14 -9.43 -16.68
C TRP A 532 4.77 -8.79 -16.47
N ALA A 533 3.82 -9.54 -15.91
CA ALA A 533 2.49 -9.07 -15.52
C ALA A 533 1.53 -8.79 -16.70
N GLY A 534 1.77 -9.38 -17.88
CA GLY A 534 0.84 -9.34 -18.99
C GLY A 534 -0.37 -10.26 -18.76
N GLY A 535 -1.59 -9.77 -19.03
CA GLY A 535 -2.79 -10.58 -19.15
C GLY A 535 -2.90 -11.16 -20.56
N LEU A 536 -3.22 -12.44 -20.69
CA LEU A 536 -3.16 -13.19 -21.95
C LEU A 536 -4.56 -13.51 -22.47
N GLY A 537 -4.82 -13.26 -23.76
CA GLY A 537 -6.02 -13.72 -24.45
C GLY A 537 -5.64 -14.33 -25.79
N GLY A 538 -5.96 -15.58 -26.02
CA GLY A 538 -5.52 -16.25 -27.23
C GLY A 538 -6.57 -17.08 -27.94
N SER A 539 -6.59 -17.01 -29.27
CA SER A 539 -7.39 -17.91 -30.08
C SER A 539 -6.69 -19.24 -30.30
N TRP A 540 -7.39 -20.31 -29.93
CA TRP A 540 -6.97 -21.71 -30.14
C TRP A 540 -7.78 -22.39 -31.25
N THR A 541 -8.63 -21.64 -31.94
CA THR A 541 -9.56 -22.13 -32.95
C THR A 541 -8.88 -22.84 -34.12
N SER A 542 -7.73 -22.37 -34.57
CA SER A 542 -7.00 -22.98 -35.70
C SER A 542 -6.41 -24.35 -35.39
N VAL A 543 -6.24 -24.70 -34.07
CA VAL A 543 -5.66 -26.00 -33.69
C VAL A 543 -6.65 -27.11 -34.08
N ARG A 544 -6.15 -28.13 -34.81
CA ARG A 544 -7.01 -29.25 -35.24
C ARG A 544 -7.71 -29.97 -34.10
N GLY A 545 -8.96 -30.31 -34.32
CA GLY A 545 -9.77 -30.97 -33.31
C GLY A 545 -9.47 -32.46 -33.18
N THR A 546 -10.16 -33.07 -32.22
CA THR A 546 -10.07 -34.50 -31.92
C THR A 546 -10.37 -35.37 -33.18
N GLY A 547 -9.56 -36.39 -33.43
CA GLY A 547 -9.64 -37.29 -34.59
C GLY A 547 -9.10 -36.64 -35.89
N GLY A 548 -8.54 -35.41 -35.85
CA GLY A 548 -7.89 -34.78 -37.00
C GLY A 548 -6.61 -35.53 -37.42
N TYR A 549 -6.50 -35.82 -38.71
CA TYR A 549 -5.36 -36.58 -39.22
C TYR A 549 -4.02 -35.84 -39.11
N ILE A 550 -2.99 -36.50 -38.58
CA ILE A 550 -1.62 -35.98 -38.44
C ILE A 550 -0.74 -36.62 -39.50
N LYS A 551 -0.49 -35.89 -40.57
CA LYS A 551 0.27 -36.38 -41.76
C LYS A 551 1.69 -36.89 -41.40
N GLY A 552 2.40 -36.25 -40.49
CA GLY A 552 3.76 -36.57 -40.15
C GLY A 552 3.93 -37.89 -39.40
N THR A 553 2.94 -38.30 -38.61
CA THR A 553 2.98 -39.51 -37.76
C THR A 553 1.98 -40.59 -38.20
N ASN A 554 1.16 -40.30 -39.23
CA ASN A 554 0.05 -41.15 -39.66
C ASN A 554 -0.93 -41.52 -38.52
N GLY A 555 -1.09 -40.59 -37.57
CA GLY A 555 -1.95 -40.73 -36.38
C GLY A 555 -3.13 -39.77 -36.37
N GLU A 556 -3.82 -39.74 -35.25
CA GLU A 556 -4.96 -38.84 -35.00
C GLU A 556 -4.67 -37.89 -33.83
N SER A 557 -5.17 -36.66 -33.93
CA SER A 557 -5.06 -35.64 -32.90
C SER A 557 -5.98 -35.95 -31.72
N GLN A 558 -5.52 -35.65 -30.51
CA GLN A 558 -6.33 -35.62 -29.29
C GLN A 558 -7.11 -34.29 -29.09
N GLY A 559 -7.05 -33.41 -30.10
CA GLY A 559 -7.71 -32.13 -30.10
C GLY A 559 -6.99 -31.04 -29.34
N VAL A 560 -7.72 -29.94 -29.08
CA VAL A 560 -7.20 -28.72 -28.40
C VAL A 560 -7.09 -28.88 -26.88
N ILE A 561 -7.87 -29.74 -26.27
CA ILE A 561 -8.03 -29.86 -24.81
C ILE A 561 -6.70 -30.16 -24.08
N PRO A 562 -5.86 -31.12 -24.51
CA PRO A 562 -4.57 -31.39 -23.86
C PRO A 562 -3.62 -30.17 -23.88
N PHE A 563 -3.64 -29.38 -24.95
CA PHE A 563 -2.82 -28.18 -25.07
C PHE A 563 -3.33 -27.06 -24.15
N LEU A 564 -4.63 -26.92 -23.99
CA LEU A 564 -5.23 -25.99 -23.01
C LEU A 564 -4.90 -26.40 -21.57
N LYS A 565 -4.82 -27.70 -21.28
CA LYS A 565 -4.34 -28.18 -19.97
C LYS A 565 -2.88 -27.77 -19.73
N LEU A 566 -2.01 -27.93 -20.71
CA LEU A 566 -0.61 -27.50 -20.62
C LEU A 566 -0.51 -25.98 -20.42
N HIS A 567 -1.32 -25.18 -21.12
CA HIS A 567 -1.38 -23.74 -20.96
C HIS A 567 -1.85 -23.35 -19.56
N ASN A 568 -2.88 -24.03 -19.01
CA ASN A 568 -3.32 -23.86 -17.62
C ASN A 568 -2.17 -24.06 -16.62
N ASP A 569 -1.42 -25.16 -16.78
CA ASP A 569 -0.33 -25.49 -15.87
C ASP A 569 0.86 -24.52 -15.99
N GLN A 570 1.12 -24.01 -17.21
CA GLN A 570 2.08 -22.92 -17.44
C GLN A 570 1.70 -21.64 -16.70
N LEU A 571 0.40 -21.25 -16.68
CA LEU A 571 -0.09 -20.06 -15.96
C LEU A 571 0.08 -20.21 -14.44
N ILE A 572 -0.11 -21.42 -13.91
CA ILE A 572 0.14 -21.71 -12.49
C ILE A 572 1.63 -21.62 -12.16
N ALA A 573 2.48 -22.20 -13.01
CA ALA A 573 3.92 -22.28 -12.79
C ALA A 573 4.62 -20.93 -12.90
N VAL A 574 4.20 -20.05 -13.82
CA VAL A 574 4.85 -18.76 -14.08
C VAL A 574 3.98 -17.61 -13.56
N ASN A 575 4.28 -17.18 -12.33
CA ASN A 575 3.58 -16.07 -11.71
C ASN A 575 4.08 -14.69 -12.17
N GLN A 576 3.24 -13.68 -11.99
CA GLN A 576 3.50 -12.29 -12.35
C GLN A 576 4.40 -11.60 -11.30
N GLY A 577 5.70 -11.83 -11.37
CA GLY A 577 6.69 -11.16 -10.52
C GLY A 577 6.53 -11.42 -9.02
N GLY A 578 5.91 -12.55 -8.63
CA GLY A 578 5.62 -12.90 -7.24
C GLY A 578 4.46 -12.13 -6.60
N LYS A 579 3.75 -11.29 -7.37
CA LYS A 579 2.64 -10.46 -6.88
C LYS A 579 1.25 -10.99 -7.26
N ARG A 580 1.13 -11.71 -8.38
CA ARG A 580 -0.09 -12.31 -8.91
C ARG A 580 0.22 -13.67 -9.52
N ARG A 581 -0.77 -14.56 -9.61
CA ARG A 581 -0.69 -15.77 -10.47
C ARG A 581 -0.76 -15.35 -11.92
N GLY A 582 -0.19 -16.15 -12.84
CA GLY A 582 -0.39 -16.01 -14.26
C GLY A 582 -1.89 -16.13 -14.58
N SER A 583 -2.37 -15.36 -15.54
CA SER A 583 -3.78 -15.36 -15.92
C SER A 583 -3.92 -15.30 -17.42
N GLY A 584 -4.76 -16.17 -17.97
CA GLY A 584 -5.02 -16.27 -19.40
C GLY A 584 -6.47 -16.63 -19.69
N CYS A 585 -6.93 -16.29 -20.90
CA CYS A 585 -8.22 -16.70 -21.44
C CYS A 585 -8.01 -17.38 -22.81
N ALA A 586 -8.51 -18.59 -22.96
CA ALA A 586 -8.56 -19.29 -24.23
C ALA A 586 -9.89 -19.02 -24.92
N TYR A 587 -9.83 -18.64 -26.19
CA TYR A 587 -10.98 -18.42 -27.06
C TYR A 587 -11.11 -19.55 -28.06
N LEU A 588 -12.35 -20.05 -28.23
CA LEU A 588 -12.67 -21.07 -29.22
C LEU A 588 -13.95 -20.69 -29.97
N GLU A 589 -13.94 -20.79 -31.31
CA GLU A 589 -15.15 -20.58 -32.10
C GLU A 589 -16.13 -21.74 -31.92
N VAL A 590 -17.43 -21.43 -31.88
CA VAL A 590 -18.52 -22.38 -31.58
C VAL A 590 -18.73 -23.46 -32.68
N TRP A 591 -18.10 -23.35 -33.83
CA TRP A 591 -18.11 -24.37 -34.88
C TRP A 591 -17.01 -25.43 -34.75
N HIS A 592 -16.04 -25.24 -33.85
CA HIS A 592 -14.96 -26.18 -33.63
C HIS A 592 -15.48 -27.49 -33.03
N ASN A 593 -15.02 -28.65 -33.55
CA ASN A 593 -15.55 -29.95 -33.14
C ASN A 593 -15.30 -30.32 -31.67
N ASP A 594 -14.32 -29.69 -31.01
CA ASP A 594 -14.04 -29.90 -29.59
C ASP A 594 -14.83 -28.96 -28.67
N ILE A 595 -15.80 -28.19 -29.21
CA ILE A 595 -16.52 -27.16 -28.43
C ILE A 595 -17.24 -27.77 -27.20
N GLU A 596 -17.82 -28.95 -27.31
CA GLU A 596 -18.53 -29.61 -26.21
C GLU A 596 -17.57 -29.96 -25.06
N ASP A 597 -16.36 -30.42 -25.35
CA ASP A 597 -15.33 -30.71 -24.37
C ASP A 597 -14.77 -29.40 -23.77
N PHE A 598 -14.63 -28.36 -24.59
CA PHE A 598 -14.21 -27.02 -24.14
C PHE A 598 -15.17 -26.41 -23.11
N LEU A 599 -16.46 -26.60 -23.27
CA LEU A 599 -17.50 -26.16 -22.33
C LEU A 599 -17.39 -26.85 -20.95
N GLN A 600 -16.73 -28.02 -20.90
CA GLN A 600 -16.54 -28.78 -19.65
C GLN A 600 -15.23 -28.51 -18.92
N LEU A 601 -14.33 -27.67 -19.46
CA LEU A 601 -12.98 -27.46 -18.92
C LEU A 601 -12.97 -27.02 -17.45
N ARG A 602 -13.97 -26.29 -16.98
CA ARG A 602 -14.05 -25.77 -15.62
C ARG A 602 -15.06 -26.48 -14.70
N VAL A 603 -15.64 -27.57 -15.16
CA VAL A 603 -16.56 -28.38 -14.35
C VAL A 603 -15.78 -29.12 -13.25
N ASN A 604 -16.30 -29.15 -12.03
CA ASN A 604 -15.64 -29.72 -10.84
C ASN A 604 -15.71 -31.28 -10.76
N THR A 605 -16.19 -31.93 -11.80
CA THR A 605 -16.33 -33.39 -11.87
C THR A 605 -15.69 -33.93 -13.13
N GLY A 606 -15.42 -35.25 -13.18
CA GLY A 606 -14.84 -35.94 -14.32
C GLY A 606 -13.30 -36.11 -14.23
N ASP A 607 -12.63 -36.29 -15.37
CA ASP A 607 -11.19 -36.53 -15.41
C ASP A 607 -10.40 -35.19 -15.25
N GLU A 608 -9.69 -35.01 -14.12
CA GLU A 608 -8.85 -33.83 -13.82
C GLU A 608 -7.80 -33.54 -14.90
N ARG A 609 -7.32 -34.52 -15.63
CA ARG A 609 -6.39 -34.32 -16.75
C ARG A 609 -7.01 -33.57 -17.92
N ARG A 610 -8.33 -33.46 -17.95
CA ARG A 610 -9.11 -32.72 -18.94
C ARG A 610 -9.77 -31.48 -18.36
N ARG A 611 -9.32 -30.98 -17.20
CA ARG A 611 -9.85 -29.80 -16.50
C ARG A 611 -8.78 -28.69 -16.43
N THR A 612 -9.24 -27.43 -16.50
CA THR A 612 -8.39 -26.24 -16.50
C THR A 612 -8.99 -25.18 -15.57
N HIS A 613 -8.86 -25.39 -14.25
CA HIS A 613 -9.52 -24.55 -13.25
C HIS A 613 -8.93 -23.13 -13.13
N ASP A 614 -7.68 -22.92 -13.55
CA ASP A 614 -6.97 -21.62 -13.49
C ASP A 614 -6.96 -20.87 -14.83
N LEU A 615 -7.33 -21.53 -15.95
CA LEU A 615 -7.47 -20.91 -17.25
C LEU A 615 -8.90 -20.43 -17.46
N ASN A 616 -9.09 -19.15 -17.79
CA ASN A 616 -10.37 -18.65 -18.24
C ASN A 616 -10.68 -19.11 -19.66
N THR A 617 -11.94 -19.23 -20.00
CA THR A 617 -12.39 -19.64 -21.32
C THR A 617 -13.49 -18.71 -21.85
N ALA A 618 -13.54 -18.53 -23.17
CA ALA A 618 -14.54 -17.72 -23.84
C ALA A 618 -14.97 -18.35 -25.18
N ASN A 619 -16.25 -18.29 -25.47
CA ASN A 619 -16.81 -18.63 -26.76
C ASN A 619 -16.64 -17.46 -27.73
N TRP A 620 -16.16 -17.70 -28.95
CA TRP A 620 -16.09 -16.73 -30.03
C TRP A 620 -17.17 -17.04 -31.04
N ILE A 621 -18.23 -16.20 -31.11
CA ILE A 621 -19.52 -16.53 -31.71
C ILE A 621 -19.76 -15.68 -32.96
N PRO A 622 -19.90 -16.27 -34.17
CA PRO A 622 -20.33 -15.56 -35.35
C PRO A 622 -21.85 -15.30 -35.32
N ASP A 623 -22.30 -14.23 -35.97
CA ASP A 623 -23.72 -13.84 -36.04
C ASP A 623 -24.60 -14.95 -36.63
N LEU A 624 -24.07 -15.72 -37.60
CA LEU A 624 -24.78 -16.88 -38.18
C LEU A 624 -25.23 -17.91 -37.15
N PHE A 625 -24.41 -18.18 -36.10
CA PHE A 625 -24.80 -19.08 -35.03
C PHE A 625 -26.05 -18.58 -34.31
N MET A 626 -26.10 -17.28 -33.98
CA MET A 626 -27.24 -16.68 -33.29
C MET A 626 -28.51 -16.68 -34.18
N LYS A 627 -28.37 -16.39 -35.48
CA LYS A 627 -29.44 -16.53 -36.48
C LYS A 627 -30.04 -17.97 -36.47
N ARG A 628 -29.17 -18.97 -36.40
CA ARG A 628 -29.59 -20.40 -36.35
C ARG A 628 -30.15 -20.82 -34.98
N VAL A 629 -29.70 -20.24 -33.88
CA VAL A 629 -30.33 -20.42 -32.55
C VAL A 629 -31.76 -19.88 -32.57
N GLU A 630 -31.97 -18.68 -33.09
CA GLU A 630 -33.28 -18.04 -33.17
C GLU A 630 -34.25 -18.85 -34.06
N SER A 631 -33.77 -19.24 -35.26
CA SER A 631 -34.56 -20.02 -36.25
C SER A 631 -34.58 -21.53 -35.95
N ARG A 632 -33.96 -22.01 -34.88
CA ARG A 632 -33.86 -23.40 -34.45
C ARG A 632 -33.32 -24.35 -35.56
N GLN A 633 -32.36 -23.87 -36.33
CA GLN A 633 -31.68 -24.59 -37.38
C GLN A 633 -30.54 -25.45 -36.83
N PRO A 634 -30.07 -26.46 -37.58
CA PRO A 634 -28.87 -27.21 -37.24
C PRO A 634 -27.60 -26.38 -37.35
N TRP A 635 -26.59 -26.76 -36.55
CA TRP A 635 -25.25 -26.23 -36.56
C TRP A 635 -24.25 -27.36 -36.75
N THR A 636 -23.31 -27.20 -37.67
CA THR A 636 -22.30 -28.21 -37.99
C THR A 636 -20.95 -27.87 -37.33
N LEU A 637 -20.42 -28.84 -36.60
CA LEU A 637 -19.10 -28.77 -36.00
C LEU A 637 -18.07 -29.33 -36.94
N PHE A 638 -16.94 -28.61 -37.17
CA PHE A 638 -15.89 -29.01 -38.12
C PHE A 638 -14.56 -29.22 -37.41
N ARG A 639 -13.68 -30.01 -38.00
CA ARG A 639 -12.27 -30.05 -37.67
C ARG A 639 -11.56 -28.85 -38.31
N ALA A 640 -10.84 -28.05 -37.52
CA ALA A 640 -10.26 -26.80 -38.01
C ALA A 640 -9.30 -26.96 -39.19
N ASN A 641 -8.53 -28.07 -39.22
CA ASN A 641 -7.63 -28.36 -40.32
C ASN A 641 -8.30 -28.69 -41.67
N GLU A 642 -9.59 -28.97 -41.67
CA GLU A 642 -10.39 -29.25 -42.87
C GLU A 642 -11.16 -28.00 -43.37
N VAL A 643 -11.21 -26.93 -42.55
CA VAL A 643 -11.86 -25.64 -42.85
C VAL A 643 -10.91 -24.46 -42.54
N PRO A 644 -9.69 -24.44 -43.09
CA PRO A 644 -8.57 -23.62 -42.59
C PRO A 644 -8.77 -22.12 -42.71
N ASP A 645 -9.63 -21.64 -43.61
CA ASP A 645 -9.92 -20.21 -43.84
C ASP A 645 -11.11 -19.68 -43.01
N LEU A 646 -11.88 -20.54 -42.39
CA LEU A 646 -13.13 -20.15 -41.73
C LEU A 646 -12.89 -19.22 -40.55
N HIS A 647 -11.78 -19.42 -39.83
CA HIS A 647 -11.40 -18.58 -38.70
C HIS A 647 -11.04 -17.14 -39.12
N ASP A 648 -10.55 -16.93 -40.32
CA ASP A 648 -10.16 -15.65 -40.89
C ASP A 648 -11.30 -14.88 -41.59
N LEU A 649 -12.53 -15.42 -41.58
CA LEU A 649 -13.72 -14.82 -42.19
C LEU A 649 -14.72 -14.37 -41.14
N TYR A 650 -15.51 -13.33 -41.44
CA TYR A 650 -16.58 -12.80 -40.62
C TYR A 650 -17.75 -12.26 -41.48
N GLY A 651 -18.92 -12.03 -40.87
CA GLY A 651 -20.11 -11.50 -41.54
C GLY A 651 -20.59 -12.43 -42.66
N SER A 652 -21.10 -11.86 -43.74
CA SER A 652 -21.64 -12.60 -44.89
C SER A 652 -20.59 -13.49 -45.59
N ALA A 653 -19.33 -13.10 -45.59
CA ALA A 653 -18.25 -13.94 -46.13
C ALA A 653 -18.08 -15.23 -45.31
N PHE A 654 -18.16 -15.16 -43.97
CA PHE A 654 -18.18 -16.32 -43.10
C PHE A 654 -19.42 -17.19 -43.36
N GLU A 655 -20.60 -16.59 -43.40
CA GLU A 655 -21.88 -17.28 -43.61
C GLU A 655 -21.83 -18.10 -44.90
N LYS A 656 -21.47 -17.48 -46.02
CA LYS A 656 -21.33 -18.17 -47.32
C LYS A 656 -20.32 -19.33 -47.24
N ARG A 657 -19.16 -19.10 -46.68
CA ARG A 657 -18.10 -20.13 -46.63
C ARG A 657 -18.45 -21.30 -45.70
N TYR A 658 -19.12 -20.99 -44.59
CA TYR A 658 -19.62 -22.00 -43.65
C TYR A 658 -20.63 -22.94 -44.34
N GLU A 659 -21.58 -22.40 -45.11
CA GLU A 659 -22.58 -23.19 -45.85
C GLU A 659 -21.91 -24.03 -46.96
N GLU A 660 -20.88 -23.52 -47.65
CA GLU A 660 -20.08 -24.32 -48.60
C GLU A 660 -19.44 -25.54 -47.89
N TYR A 661 -18.88 -25.33 -46.68
CA TYR A 661 -18.30 -26.42 -45.88
C TYR A 661 -19.40 -27.40 -45.36
N GLU A 662 -20.56 -26.96 -45.02
CA GLU A 662 -21.69 -27.83 -44.67
C GLU A 662 -22.07 -28.73 -45.88
N ALA A 663 -22.10 -28.18 -47.09
CA ALA A 663 -22.36 -28.99 -48.29
C ALA A 663 -21.26 -30.02 -48.55
N LEU A 664 -20.01 -29.70 -48.27
CA LEU A 664 -18.91 -30.66 -48.36
C LEU A 664 -18.99 -31.77 -47.32
N ALA A 665 -19.40 -31.44 -46.09
CA ALA A 665 -19.58 -32.40 -45.00
C ALA A 665 -20.77 -33.35 -45.30
N LYS A 666 -21.87 -32.80 -45.78
CA LYS A 666 -23.04 -33.63 -46.23
C LYS A 666 -22.71 -34.54 -47.37
N ALA A 667 -21.76 -34.15 -48.24
CA ALA A 667 -21.23 -34.97 -49.31
C ALA A 667 -20.15 -36.00 -48.87
N GLY A 668 -19.82 -36.03 -47.57
CA GLY A 668 -18.81 -36.94 -47.00
C GLY A 668 -17.35 -36.60 -47.40
N LYS A 669 -17.09 -35.37 -47.88
CA LYS A 669 -15.75 -34.93 -48.32
C LYS A 669 -14.87 -34.40 -47.18
N ILE A 670 -15.48 -33.88 -46.12
CA ILE A 670 -14.86 -33.40 -44.89
C ILE A 670 -15.65 -33.90 -43.70
N PHE A 671 -15.04 -33.87 -42.51
CA PHE A 671 -15.75 -34.16 -41.27
C PHE A 671 -16.78 -33.06 -40.96
N GLY A 672 -17.99 -33.47 -40.55
CA GLY A 672 -19.04 -32.59 -40.02
C GLY A 672 -19.90 -33.33 -39.01
N LYS A 673 -20.07 -32.79 -37.81
CA LYS A 673 -20.99 -33.30 -36.80
C LYS A 673 -22.13 -32.28 -36.67
N GLU A 674 -23.32 -32.67 -37.13
CA GLU A 674 -24.50 -31.80 -37.01
C GLU A 674 -25.11 -31.91 -35.61
N THR A 675 -25.47 -30.75 -35.02
CA THR A 675 -26.19 -30.65 -33.73
C THR A 675 -27.23 -29.51 -33.83
N PRO A 676 -28.35 -29.52 -33.13
CA PRO A 676 -29.25 -28.39 -33.09
C PRO A 676 -28.54 -27.14 -32.44
N ALA A 677 -28.54 -26.00 -33.13
CA ALA A 677 -27.90 -24.79 -32.62
C ALA A 677 -28.44 -24.37 -31.22
N ILE A 678 -29.73 -24.51 -31.01
CA ILE A 678 -30.39 -24.22 -29.74
C ILE A 678 -29.92 -25.13 -28.59
N ASP A 679 -29.57 -26.38 -28.85
CA ASP A 679 -29.08 -27.29 -27.81
C ASP A 679 -27.63 -26.99 -27.43
N LEU A 680 -26.78 -26.65 -28.40
CA LEU A 680 -25.43 -26.13 -28.12
C LEU A 680 -25.50 -24.83 -27.31
N TRP A 681 -26.41 -23.92 -27.69
CA TRP A 681 -26.63 -22.67 -26.94
C TRP A 681 -27.05 -22.91 -25.50
N LYS A 682 -27.99 -23.86 -25.26
CA LYS A 682 -28.38 -24.24 -23.88
C LYS A 682 -27.20 -24.83 -23.11
N LEU A 683 -26.33 -25.61 -23.74
CA LEU A 683 -25.15 -26.18 -23.10
C LEU A 683 -24.13 -25.09 -22.74
N MET A 684 -23.95 -24.10 -23.62
CA MET A 684 -23.09 -22.93 -23.36
C MET A 684 -23.61 -22.13 -22.16
N LEU A 685 -24.92 -21.82 -22.13
CA LEU A 685 -25.55 -21.08 -21.01
C LEU A 685 -25.49 -21.88 -19.70
N LYS A 686 -25.69 -23.22 -19.77
CA LYS A 686 -25.53 -24.08 -18.60
C LYS A 686 -24.11 -24.02 -18.03
N ALA A 687 -23.10 -24.17 -18.88
CA ALA A 687 -21.71 -24.11 -18.46
C ALA A 687 -21.37 -22.74 -17.82
N LEU A 688 -21.84 -21.64 -18.45
CA LEU A 688 -21.68 -20.28 -17.94
C LEU A 688 -22.34 -20.11 -16.56
N PHE A 689 -23.55 -20.62 -16.39
CA PHE A 689 -24.27 -20.55 -15.12
C PHE A 689 -23.59 -21.37 -14.01
N GLU A 690 -23.14 -22.59 -14.31
CA GLU A 690 -22.53 -23.50 -13.32
C GLU A 690 -21.10 -23.10 -12.91
N THR A 691 -20.31 -22.52 -13.84
CA THR A 691 -18.87 -22.29 -13.65
C THR A 691 -18.41 -20.85 -13.84
N GLY A 692 -19.29 -19.95 -14.32
CA GLY A 692 -18.94 -18.63 -14.76
C GLY A 692 -18.18 -18.57 -16.10
N HIS A 693 -18.02 -19.71 -16.78
CA HIS A 693 -17.27 -19.87 -18.02
C HIS A 693 -17.89 -20.94 -18.93
N PRO A 694 -17.59 -20.90 -20.24
CA PRO A 694 -16.91 -19.85 -21.02
C PRO A 694 -17.72 -18.56 -21.11
N TRP A 695 -17.05 -17.42 -21.22
CA TRP A 695 -17.70 -16.13 -21.48
C TRP A 695 -18.33 -16.09 -22.87
N ILE A 696 -19.30 -15.22 -23.07
CA ILE A 696 -20.01 -15.02 -24.35
C ILE A 696 -19.43 -13.80 -25.04
N THR A 697 -18.83 -14.00 -26.19
CA THR A 697 -18.26 -12.95 -27.03
C THR A 697 -18.62 -13.10 -28.51
N PHE A 698 -18.78 -11.99 -29.23
CA PHE A 698 -19.30 -11.97 -30.60
C PHE A 698 -18.23 -11.53 -31.63
N LYS A 699 -17.97 -12.37 -32.63
CA LYS A 699 -16.91 -12.20 -33.65
C LYS A 699 -17.23 -11.07 -34.61
N ASP A 700 -18.43 -11.08 -35.18
CA ASP A 700 -18.76 -10.23 -36.32
C ASP A 700 -18.80 -8.75 -35.99
N PRO A 701 -19.47 -8.28 -34.90
CA PRO A 701 -19.45 -6.87 -34.55
C PRO A 701 -18.05 -6.36 -34.21
N CYS A 702 -17.19 -7.17 -33.59
CA CYS A 702 -15.81 -6.80 -33.33
C CYS A 702 -15.05 -6.52 -34.64
N ASN A 703 -15.18 -7.38 -35.63
CA ASN A 703 -14.49 -7.24 -36.92
C ASN A 703 -15.11 -6.15 -37.82
N LEU A 704 -16.42 -6.14 -37.99
CA LEU A 704 -17.14 -5.16 -38.81
C LEU A 704 -16.89 -3.72 -38.34
N ARG A 705 -16.81 -3.50 -37.02
CA ARG A 705 -16.60 -2.19 -36.41
C ARG A 705 -15.13 -1.82 -36.21
N SER A 706 -14.20 -2.77 -36.37
CA SER A 706 -12.76 -2.51 -36.23
C SER A 706 -12.29 -1.40 -37.17
N PRO A 707 -11.52 -0.41 -36.71
CA PRO A 707 -10.92 0.61 -37.58
C PRO A 707 -9.78 0.05 -38.44
N GLN A 708 -9.28 -1.17 -38.14
CA GLN A 708 -8.10 -1.81 -38.73
C GLN A 708 -8.44 -2.99 -39.63
N ASP A 709 -9.63 -3.04 -40.24
CA ASP A 709 -10.10 -4.11 -41.09
C ASP A 709 -9.21 -4.39 -42.32
N HIS A 710 -8.38 -3.44 -42.72
CA HIS A 710 -7.42 -3.56 -43.82
C HIS A 710 -6.09 -4.25 -43.46
N THR A 711 -5.82 -4.48 -42.17
CA THR A 711 -4.55 -5.08 -41.71
C THR A 711 -4.69 -6.52 -41.25
N GLY A 712 -5.89 -6.99 -40.93
CA GLY A 712 -6.12 -8.35 -40.48
C GLY A 712 -7.44 -8.52 -39.73
N VAL A 713 -7.65 -9.74 -39.22
CA VAL A 713 -8.88 -10.16 -38.54
C VAL A 713 -8.66 -10.18 -37.03
N ILE A 714 -9.70 -9.89 -36.29
CA ILE A 714 -9.76 -10.04 -34.83
C ILE A 714 -10.22 -11.49 -34.55
N HIS A 715 -9.32 -12.30 -33.98
CA HIS A 715 -9.54 -13.72 -33.73
C HIS A 715 -9.98 -14.03 -32.31
N SER A 716 -9.79 -13.09 -31.39
CA SER A 716 -10.11 -13.23 -29.96
C SER A 716 -10.18 -11.85 -29.31
N SER A 717 -10.53 -11.83 -28.05
CA SER A 717 -10.28 -10.70 -27.17
C SER A 717 -9.13 -11.02 -26.20
N ASN A 718 -8.83 -10.11 -25.29
CA ASN A 718 -7.83 -10.28 -24.23
C ASN A 718 -8.39 -11.10 -23.06
N LEU A 719 -7.67 -11.10 -21.92
CA LEU A 719 -8.06 -11.79 -20.69
C LEU A 719 -9.44 -11.34 -20.14
N CYS A 720 -9.74 -10.05 -20.21
CA CYS A 720 -10.95 -9.45 -19.60
C CYS A 720 -12.07 -9.14 -20.60
N THR A 721 -11.87 -9.44 -21.88
CA THR A 721 -12.85 -9.28 -23.00
C THR A 721 -13.11 -7.86 -23.51
N GLU A 722 -12.36 -6.84 -23.04
CA GLU A 722 -12.53 -5.45 -23.44
C GLU A 722 -11.72 -5.03 -24.67
N ILE A 723 -10.73 -5.80 -25.09
CA ILE A 723 -9.81 -5.47 -26.18
C ILE A 723 -10.11 -6.30 -27.42
N THR A 724 -10.30 -5.62 -28.56
CA THR A 724 -10.55 -6.25 -29.85
C THR A 724 -9.54 -5.70 -30.87
N LEU A 725 -8.43 -6.42 -31.06
CA LEU A 725 -7.32 -6.07 -31.94
C LEU A 725 -7.00 -7.24 -32.86
N ASN A 726 -6.57 -6.94 -34.08
CA ASN A 726 -6.15 -7.95 -35.04
C ASN A 726 -4.86 -8.67 -34.58
N THR A 727 -4.78 -9.95 -34.86
CA THR A 727 -3.64 -10.83 -34.56
C THR A 727 -3.21 -11.60 -35.81
N SER A 728 -1.93 -11.95 -35.88
CA SER A 728 -1.39 -12.79 -36.95
C SER A 728 -0.29 -13.74 -36.45
N ALA A 729 0.28 -14.52 -37.34
CA ALA A 729 1.43 -15.35 -37.01
C ALA A 729 2.62 -14.56 -36.48
N ASP A 730 2.83 -13.32 -36.97
CA ASP A 730 3.96 -12.45 -36.63
C ASP A 730 3.64 -11.34 -35.63
N GLU A 731 2.36 -11.15 -35.28
CA GLU A 731 1.91 -10.06 -34.42
C GLU A 731 1.12 -10.58 -33.21
N THR A 732 1.62 -10.25 -32.04
CA THR A 732 0.87 -10.34 -30.78
C THR A 732 0.34 -8.95 -30.46
N ALA A 733 -0.97 -8.76 -30.52
CA ALA A 733 -1.56 -7.45 -30.26
C ALA A 733 -1.36 -7.05 -28.81
N VAL A 734 -1.09 -5.77 -28.57
CA VAL A 734 -0.81 -5.21 -27.24
C VAL A 734 -1.70 -4.01 -27.02
N CYS A 735 -2.26 -3.88 -25.82
CA CYS A 735 -3.01 -2.69 -25.44
C CYS A 735 -2.50 -2.06 -24.13
N ASN A 736 -2.46 -0.73 -24.12
CA ASN A 736 -2.02 0.11 -23.00
C ASN A 736 -3.24 0.79 -22.42
N LEU A 737 -3.55 0.47 -21.15
CA LEU A 737 -4.83 0.81 -20.53
C LEU A 737 -4.72 1.90 -19.47
N GLY A 738 -5.76 2.72 -19.40
CA GLY A 738 -5.99 3.66 -18.32
C GLY A 738 -7.45 4.11 -18.32
N SER A 739 -7.94 4.55 -17.17
CA SER A 739 -9.36 4.89 -16.99
C SER A 739 -9.55 6.27 -16.39
N VAL A 740 -10.53 7.01 -16.90
CA VAL A 740 -11.02 8.28 -16.36
C VAL A 740 -12.05 8.00 -15.27
N LEU A 741 -11.97 8.71 -14.15
CA LEU A 741 -12.95 8.59 -13.07
C LEU A 741 -14.09 9.58 -13.29
N ILE A 742 -15.29 9.05 -13.57
CA ILE A 742 -16.46 9.83 -13.99
C ILE A 742 -16.87 10.84 -12.92
N ASP A 743 -16.96 10.40 -11.67
CA ASP A 743 -17.43 11.20 -10.53
C ASP A 743 -16.59 12.47 -10.29
N ASN A 744 -15.30 12.41 -10.57
CA ASN A 744 -14.38 13.54 -10.44
C ASN A 744 -14.42 14.53 -11.63
N HIS A 745 -15.28 14.27 -12.62
CA HIS A 745 -15.56 15.16 -13.77
C HIS A 745 -16.99 15.71 -13.76
N LEU A 746 -17.67 15.58 -12.61
CA LEU A 746 -18.92 16.26 -12.36
C LEU A 746 -18.66 17.55 -11.58
N ASP A 747 -19.41 18.61 -11.90
CA ASP A 747 -19.49 19.82 -11.11
C ASP A 747 -20.33 19.62 -9.81
N ASP A 748 -20.46 20.66 -9.01
CA ASP A 748 -21.21 20.59 -7.77
C ASP A 748 -22.73 20.41 -7.97
N ALA A 749 -23.25 20.78 -9.15
CA ALA A 749 -24.63 20.57 -9.55
C ALA A 749 -24.89 19.19 -10.18
N GLY A 750 -23.85 18.36 -10.33
CA GLY A 750 -23.92 17.05 -10.98
C GLY A 750 -23.89 17.11 -12.50
N GLY A 751 -23.59 18.28 -13.09
CA GLY A 751 -23.35 18.45 -14.53
C GLY A 751 -21.94 17.95 -14.91
N MET A 752 -21.73 17.68 -16.20
CA MET A 752 -20.43 17.30 -16.73
C MET A 752 -19.50 18.52 -16.89
N ASP A 753 -18.33 18.52 -16.26
CA ASP A 753 -17.28 19.52 -16.47
C ASP A 753 -16.47 19.16 -17.72
N HIS A 754 -16.93 19.64 -18.87
CA HIS A 754 -16.31 19.41 -20.17
C HIS A 754 -14.86 19.92 -20.27
N THR A 755 -14.54 21.03 -19.62
CA THR A 755 -13.18 21.61 -19.62
C THR A 755 -12.21 20.70 -18.92
N LYS A 756 -12.57 20.28 -17.71
CA LYS A 756 -11.79 19.37 -16.86
C LYS A 756 -11.65 17.98 -17.50
N LEU A 757 -12.74 17.47 -18.09
CA LEU A 757 -12.74 16.17 -18.76
C LEU A 757 -11.81 16.18 -19.98
N ARG A 758 -11.89 17.20 -20.83
CA ARG A 758 -11.03 17.38 -22.03
C ARG A 758 -9.56 17.47 -21.65
N GLU A 759 -9.21 18.24 -20.61
CA GLU A 759 -7.84 18.36 -20.10
C GLU A 759 -7.30 16.99 -19.61
N THR A 760 -8.12 16.26 -18.83
CA THR A 760 -7.78 14.93 -18.33
C THR A 760 -7.51 13.97 -19.48
N ILE A 761 -8.42 13.87 -20.44
CA ILE A 761 -8.33 12.94 -21.58
C ILE A 761 -7.13 13.28 -22.45
N ARG A 762 -6.87 14.55 -22.72
CA ARG A 762 -5.73 14.99 -23.52
C ARG A 762 -4.40 14.54 -22.90
N THR A 763 -4.25 14.70 -21.59
CA THR A 763 -3.07 14.24 -20.85
C THR A 763 -3.01 12.71 -20.83
N ALA A 764 -4.12 12.02 -20.57
CA ALA A 764 -4.19 10.57 -20.52
C ALA A 764 -3.83 9.90 -21.84
N VAL A 765 -4.40 10.38 -22.98
CA VAL A 765 -4.12 9.84 -24.32
C VAL A 765 -2.64 10.01 -24.69
N ARG A 766 -2.04 11.17 -24.40
CA ARG A 766 -0.59 11.39 -24.59
C ARG A 766 0.23 10.39 -23.78
N MET A 767 -0.10 10.17 -22.51
CA MET A 767 0.66 9.26 -21.64
C MET A 767 0.50 7.79 -22.05
N LEU A 768 -0.69 7.39 -22.52
CA LEU A 768 -0.91 6.05 -23.08
C LEU A 768 -0.15 5.85 -24.39
N ASP A 769 -0.05 6.87 -25.25
CA ASP A 769 0.79 6.81 -26.47
C ASP A 769 2.29 6.71 -26.11
N ASN A 770 2.76 7.44 -25.08
CA ASN A 770 4.15 7.35 -24.63
C ASN A 770 4.51 5.95 -24.12
N VAL A 771 3.56 5.25 -23.49
CA VAL A 771 3.78 3.84 -23.06
C VAL A 771 4.30 2.98 -24.22
N ILE A 772 3.77 3.18 -25.43
CA ILE A 772 4.16 2.38 -26.60
C ILE A 772 5.67 2.50 -26.89
N ASP A 773 6.21 3.71 -26.78
CA ASP A 773 7.61 4.01 -27.11
C ASP A 773 8.60 3.62 -26.02
N ILE A 774 8.17 3.66 -24.74
CA ILE A 774 9.03 3.40 -23.57
C ILE A 774 8.90 2.00 -23.00
N ASN A 775 7.93 1.21 -23.46
CA ASN A 775 7.63 -0.12 -22.94
C ASN A 775 8.77 -1.11 -23.19
N PHE A 776 9.08 -1.92 -22.20
CA PHE A 776 9.88 -3.13 -22.40
C PHE A 776 9.01 -4.24 -22.97
N TYR A 777 9.32 -4.70 -24.17
CA TYR A 777 8.57 -5.77 -24.84
C TYR A 777 9.23 -7.13 -24.60
N PRO A 778 8.53 -8.08 -23.92
CA PRO A 778 9.08 -9.43 -23.69
C PRO A 778 9.25 -10.27 -24.94
N THR A 779 8.49 -9.98 -26.00
CA THR A 779 8.55 -10.69 -27.30
C THR A 779 8.60 -9.70 -28.47
N GLU A 780 9.28 -10.08 -29.56
CA GLU A 780 9.38 -9.22 -30.76
C GLU A 780 8.03 -9.09 -31.48
N ALA A 781 7.20 -10.13 -31.47
CA ALA A 781 5.85 -10.06 -32.04
C ALA A 781 4.96 -9.01 -31.35
N ALA A 782 5.09 -8.86 -30.02
CA ALA A 782 4.39 -7.82 -29.28
C ALA A 782 4.91 -6.42 -29.62
N ARG A 783 6.23 -6.27 -29.73
CA ARG A 783 6.87 -5.03 -30.13
C ARG A 783 6.44 -4.59 -31.54
N THR A 784 6.49 -5.51 -32.50
CA THR A 784 6.11 -5.26 -33.91
C THR A 784 4.68 -4.76 -33.99
N ALA A 785 3.71 -5.46 -33.40
CA ALA A 785 2.30 -5.08 -33.44
C ALA A 785 2.07 -3.71 -32.80
N ASN A 786 2.62 -3.47 -31.60
CA ASN A 786 2.34 -2.26 -30.84
C ASN A 786 2.96 -1.02 -31.48
N MET A 787 4.20 -1.10 -31.95
CA MET A 787 4.87 0.00 -32.67
C MET A 787 4.19 0.32 -34.01
N ARG A 788 3.69 -0.71 -34.71
CA ARG A 788 3.10 -0.58 -36.04
C ARG A 788 1.68 0.04 -36.00
N HIS A 789 0.85 -0.42 -35.06
CA HIS A 789 -0.55 -0.04 -35.00
C HIS A 789 -0.86 1.01 -33.91
N ARG A 790 -0.02 1.15 -32.91
CA ARG A 790 -0.12 2.08 -31.78
C ARG A 790 -1.50 2.10 -31.11
N PRO A 791 -2.12 0.98 -30.73
CA PRO A 791 -3.39 0.98 -30.05
C PRO A 791 -3.24 1.43 -28.60
N ILE A 792 -4.19 2.20 -28.12
CA ILE A 792 -4.37 2.52 -26.70
C ILE A 792 -5.79 2.19 -26.28
N GLY A 793 -6.03 2.05 -24.98
CA GLY A 793 -7.35 1.75 -24.44
C GLY A 793 -7.67 2.69 -23.27
N LEU A 794 -8.37 3.79 -23.58
CA LEU A 794 -8.90 4.69 -22.56
C LEU A 794 -10.30 4.22 -22.17
N GLY A 795 -10.47 3.86 -20.90
CA GLY A 795 -11.74 3.45 -20.31
C GLY A 795 -12.25 4.43 -19.27
N VAL A 796 -13.27 4.01 -18.52
CA VAL A 796 -13.91 4.79 -17.46
C VAL A 796 -14.08 3.97 -16.20
N MET A 797 -14.13 4.62 -15.04
CA MET A 797 -14.45 4.07 -13.72
C MET A 797 -15.40 5.01 -12.97
N GLY A 798 -16.14 4.49 -11.99
CA GLY A 798 -16.92 5.30 -11.08
C GLY A 798 -18.33 5.64 -11.57
N LEU A 799 -18.87 4.94 -12.59
CA LEU A 799 -20.24 5.20 -13.11
C LEU A 799 -21.28 5.14 -11.99
N GLN A 800 -21.29 4.06 -11.17
CA GLN A 800 -22.26 3.92 -10.08
C GLN A 800 -22.13 5.04 -9.06
N TYR A 801 -20.90 5.47 -8.73
CA TYR A 801 -20.70 6.56 -7.79
C TYR A 801 -21.17 7.91 -8.35
N ALA A 802 -20.95 8.14 -9.65
CA ALA A 802 -21.52 9.30 -10.34
C ALA A 802 -23.05 9.30 -10.32
N LEU A 803 -23.68 8.14 -10.53
CA LEU A 803 -25.14 7.99 -10.41
C LEU A 803 -25.63 8.27 -8.99
N TYR A 804 -24.90 7.83 -7.95
CA TYR A 804 -25.22 8.17 -6.55
C TYR A 804 -25.15 9.68 -6.30
N ARG A 805 -24.09 10.35 -6.78
CA ARG A 805 -23.97 11.81 -6.67
C ARG A 805 -25.11 12.57 -7.37
N LYS A 806 -25.61 12.00 -8.46
CA LYS A 806 -26.75 12.58 -9.23
C LYS A 806 -28.11 12.15 -8.67
N GLY A 807 -28.18 11.22 -7.72
CA GLY A 807 -29.44 10.68 -7.22
C GLY A 807 -30.22 9.86 -8.26
N ILE A 808 -29.53 9.25 -9.24
CA ILE A 808 -30.12 8.49 -10.33
C ILE A 808 -30.04 7.00 -10.04
N PRO A 809 -31.18 6.25 -10.05
CA PRO A 809 -31.16 4.78 -9.92
C PRO A 809 -30.45 4.12 -11.11
N PHE A 810 -29.66 3.08 -10.85
CA PHE A 810 -28.91 2.36 -11.90
C PHE A 810 -29.82 1.82 -13.02
N ALA A 811 -30.94 1.20 -12.65
CA ALA A 811 -31.91 0.64 -13.60
C ALA A 811 -32.95 1.69 -14.04
N SER A 812 -32.50 2.81 -14.55
CA SER A 812 -33.38 3.90 -15.03
C SER A 812 -32.97 4.38 -16.42
N LYS A 813 -33.93 5.03 -17.11
CA LYS A 813 -33.68 5.65 -18.41
C LYS A 813 -32.66 6.78 -18.31
N GLU A 814 -32.72 7.54 -17.24
CA GLU A 814 -31.79 8.65 -16.94
C GLU A 814 -30.34 8.15 -16.77
N ALA A 815 -30.15 6.95 -16.21
CA ALA A 815 -28.81 6.34 -16.11
C ALA A 815 -28.26 5.98 -17.50
N VAL A 816 -29.11 5.45 -18.38
CA VAL A 816 -28.74 5.13 -19.78
C VAL A 816 -28.38 6.40 -20.54
N GLU A 817 -29.22 7.45 -20.43
CA GLU A 817 -28.99 8.74 -21.09
C GLU A 817 -27.71 9.41 -20.57
N PHE A 818 -27.47 9.40 -19.27
CA PHE A 818 -26.23 9.93 -18.67
C PHE A 818 -25.00 9.16 -19.15
N ASN A 819 -25.07 7.83 -19.19
CA ASN A 819 -23.96 6.99 -19.66
C ASN A 819 -23.62 7.29 -21.13
N ASP A 820 -24.64 7.40 -21.99
CA ASP A 820 -24.47 7.72 -23.42
C ASP A 820 -23.83 9.10 -23.61
N GLU A 821 -24.34 10.13 -22.92
CA GLU A 821 -23.81 11.49 -22.99
C GLU A 821 -22.37 11.59 -22.51
N PHE A 822 -22.05 10.91 -21.37
CA PHE A 822 -20.70 10.92 -20.82
C PHE A 822 -19.72 10.20 -21.75
N MET A 823 -20.09 9.02 -22.25
CA MET A 823 -19.25 8.25 -23.15
C MET A 823 -19.08 8.91 -24.53
N GLU A 824 -20.08 9.64 -25.02
CA GLU A 824 -19.93 10.47 -26.20
C GLU A 824 -18.83 11.53 -26.01
N ALA A 825 -18.84 12.23 -24.89
CA ALA A 825 -17.83 13.25 -24.60
C ALA A 825 -16.42 12.63 -24.44
N VAL A 826 -16.32 11.49 -23.76
CA VAL A 826 -15.04 10.75 -23.62
C VAL A 826 -14.51 10.35 -25.00
N ALA A 827 -15.34 9.76 -25.85
CA ALA A 827 -14.97 9.34 -27.20
C ALA A 827 -14.50 10.53 -28.04
N TYR A 828 -15.30 11.61 -28.05
CA TYR A 828 -14.98 12.82 -28.78
C TYR A 828 -13.61 13.41 -28.41
N TYR A 829 -13.38 13.63 -27.11
CA TYR A 829 -12.11 14.21 -26.64
C TYR A 829 -10.92 13.25 -26.82
N ALA A 830 -11.13 11.94 -26.74
CA ALA A 830 -10.08 10.95 -26.96
C ALA A 830 -9.63 10.91 -28.44
N TYR A 831 -10.57 10.95 -29.38
CA TYR A 831 -10.25 11.00 -30.82
C TYR A 831 -9.65 12.35 -31.19
N GLU A 832 -10.16 13.43 -30.62
CA GLU A 832 -9.57 14.78 -30.79
C GLU A 832 -8.12 14.79 -30.34
N ALA A 833 -7.81 14.25 -29.15
CA ALA A 833 -6.47 14.18 -28.59
C ALA A 833 -5.52 13.33 -29.44
N SER A 834 -5.99 12.17 -29.93
CA SER A 834 -5.19 11.30 -30.81
C SER A 834 -4.89 11.98 -32.16
N SER A 835 -5.85 12.74 -32.72
CA SER A 835 -5.63 13.51 -33.93
C SER A 835 -4.66 14.67 -33.71
N ASP A 836 -4.71 15.35 -32.56
CA ASP A 836 -3.73 16.39 -32.22
C ASP A 836 -2.31 15.80 -32.04
N LEU A 837 -2.18 14.61 -31.48
CA LEU A 837 -0.91 13.90 -31.40
C LEU A 837 -0.41 13.48 -32.80
N ALA A 838 -1.30 13.11 -33.72
CA ALA A 838 -0.92 12.81 -35.10
C ALA A 838 -0.33 14.03 -35.81
N LYS A 839 -0.86 15.20 -35.57
CA LYS A 839 -0.29 16.46 -36.08
C LYS A 839 1.10 16.73 -35.51
N GLU A 840 1.33 16.40 -34.24
CA GLU A 840 2.61 16.65 -33.51
C GLU A 840 3.68 15.58 -33.84
N LYS A 841 3.30 14.30 -33.77
CA LYS A 841 4.22 13.14 -33.79
C LYS A 841 4.07 12.25 -35.04
N GLY A 842 3.18 12.57 -35.97
CA GLY A 842 2.84 11.76 -37.12
C GLY A 842 1.78 10.69 -36.83
N THR A 843 1.18 10.14 -37.89
CA THR A 843 0.20 9.05 -37.81
C THR A 843 0.87 7.71 -37.48
N TYR A 844 0.09 6.72 -37.02
CA TYR A 844 0.61 5.36 -36.89
C TYR A 844 0.87 4.73 -38.28
N SER A 845 1.80 3.74 -38.33
CA SER A 845 2.35 3.25 -39.60
C SER A 845 1.30 2.66 -40.55
N THR A 846 0.27 2.01 -40.01
CA THR A 846 -0.83 1.41 -40.79
C THR A 846 -2.08 2.29 -40.88
N TYR A 847 -1.94 3.58 -40.74
CA TYR A 847 -3.05 4.52 -40.83
C TYR A 847 -3.73 4.52 -42.23
N LYS A 848 -2.89 4.43 -43.29
CA LYS A 848 -3.38 4.45 -44.67
C LYS A 848 -4.23 3.21 -44.97
N GLY A 849 -5.44 3.41 -45.45
CA GLY A 849 -6.43 2.37 -45.71
C GLY A 849 -7.33 2.02 -44.52
N SER A 850 -7.05 2.53 -43.33
CA SER A 850 -7.89 2.33 -42.15
C SER A 850 -9.28 2.99 -42.32
N LYS A 851 -10.25 2.62 -41.46
CA LYS A 851 -11.54 3.32 -41.45
C LYS A 851 -11.38 4.81 -41.15
N TRP A 852 -10.40 5.21 -40.34
CA TRP A 852 -10.05 6.60 -40.11
C TRP A 852 -9.61 7.33 -41.38
N ASP A 853 -8.73 6.73 -42.17
CA ASP A 853 -8.26 7.29 -43.45
C ASP A 853 -9.40 7.37 -44.46
N ARG A 854 -10.34 6.41 -44.43
CA ARG A 854 -11.56 6.39 -45.27
C ARG A 854 -12.67 7.29 -44.77
N GLY A 855 -12.48 8.02 -43.69
CA GLY A 855 -13.41 8.99 -43.13
C GLY A 855 -14.53 8.40 -42.26
N PHE A 856 -14.43 7.12 -41.84
CA PHE A 856 -15.40 6.52 -40.94
C PHE A 856 -15.09 6.90 -39.47
N LEU A 857 -16.10 7.31 -38.78
CA LEU A 857 -16.12 7.40 -37.32
C LEU A 857 -16.82 6.17 -36.70
N PRO A 858 -16.67 5.90 -35.39
CA PRO A 858 -17.28 4.71 -34.76
C PRO A 858 -18.80 4.60 -34.96
N GLN A 859 -19.54 5.72 -34.96
CA GLN A 859 -20.99 5.72 -35.22
C GLN A 859 -21.35 5.29 -36.64
N ASP A 860 -20.50 5.58 -37.65
CA ASP A 860 -20.75 5.15 -39.03
C ASP A 860 -20.64 3.62 -39.18
N THR A 861 -19.90 2.99 -38.28
CA THR A 861 -19.76 1.52 -38.29
C THR A 861 -21.03 0.77 -37.87
N LEU A 862 -22.01 1.47 -37.29
CA LEU A 862 -23.35 0.93 -37.02
C LEU A 862 -24.09 0.63 -38.32
N ASP A 863 -23.93 1.51 -39.35
CA ASP A 863 -24.55 1.30 -40.67
C ASP A 863 -23.98 0.05 -41.37
N LEU A 864 -22.67 -0.21 -41.15
CA LEU A 864 -22.03 -1.43 -41.68
C LEU A 864 -22.60 -2.69 -40.95
N LEU A 865 -22.84 -2.60 -39.67
CA LEU A 865 -23.39 -3.70 -38.88
C LEU A 865 -24.86 -3.98 -39.26
N GLU A 866 -25.68 -2.95 -39.41
CA GLU A 866 -27.04 -3.08 -39.86
C GLU A 866 -27.16 -3.70 -41.26
N LYS A 867 -26.31 -3.20 -42.18
CA LYS A 867 -26.25 -3.76 -43.54
C LYS A 867 -25.90 -5.23 -43.55
N GLU A 868 -24.97 -5.64 -42.72
CA GLU A 868 -24.46 -7.03 -42.62
C GLU A 868 -25.47 -7.95 -41.96
N ARG A 869 -26.13 -7.49 -40.91
CA ARG A 869 -27.17 -8.26 -40.20
C ARG A 869 -28.51 -8.28 -40.89
N GLY A 870 -28.80 -7.29 -41.73
CA GLY A 870 -30.12 -7.10 -42.37
C GLY A 870 -31.24 -6.66 -41.41
N ILE A 871 -30.87 -6.19 -40.19
CA ILE A 871 -31.81 -5.71 -39.18
C ILE A 871 -31.31 -4.41 -38.55
N PRO A 872 -32.21 -3.48 -38.16
CA PRO A 872 -31.82 -2.26 -37.47
C PRO A 872 -31.06 -2.50 -36.17
N VAL A 873 -30.08 -1.66 -35.88
CA VAL A 873 -29.39 -1.62 -34.59
C VAL A 873 -29.98 -0.45 -33.79
N GLU A 874 -30.79 -0.80 -32.78
CA GLU A 874 -31.52 0.15 -31.94
C GLU A 874 -30.61 0.80 -30.88
N VAL A 875 -29.74 1.74 -31.31
CA VAL A 875 -28.92 2.56 -30.44
C VAL A 875 -28.97 4.01 -30.85
N PRO A 876 -28.75 4.97 -29.95
CA PRO A 876 -28.67 6.40 -30.32
C PRO A 876 -27.61 6.65 -31.40
N ARG A 877 -27.98 7.42 -32.44
CA ARG A 877 -27.09 7.71 -33.55
C ARG A 877 -26.57 9.14 -33.56
N GLY A 878 -27.22 10.00 -32.83
CA GLY A 878 -26.87 11.39 -32.65
C GLY A 878 -26.11 11.62 -31.36
N GLY A 879 -25.66 12.89 -31.20
CA GLY A 879 -25.04 13.34 -29.98
C GLY A 879 -25.00 14.84 -29.92
N LYS A 880 -24.42 15.35 -28.80
CA LYS A 880 -24.32 16.80 -28.54
C LYS A 880 -22.99 17.39 -29.02
N MET A 881 -22.00 16.54 -29.39
CA MET A 881 -20.66 16.97 -29.79
C MET A 881 -20.55 17.26 -31.27
N ASP A 882 -19.61 18.15 -31.69
CA ASP A 882 -19.36 18.50 -33.10
C ASP A 882 -18.57 17.39 -33.84
N TRP A 883 -19.23 16.28 -34.12
CA TRP A 883 -18.64 15.17 -34.88
C TRP A 883 -18.23 15.55 -36.31
N SER A 884 -18.91 16.52 -36.94
CA SER A 884 -18.54 16.97 -38.29
C SER A 884 -17.23 17.74 -38.30
N GLY A 885 -17.01 18.62 -37.33
CA GLY A 885 -15.75 19.32 -37.15
C GLY A 885 -14.60 18.35 -36.82
N LEU A 886 -14.84 17.34 -35.97
CA LEU A 886 -13.85 16.31 -35.64
C LEU A 886 -13.49 15.46 -36.87
N ARG A 887 -14.47 15.07 -37.72
CA ARG A 887 -14.24 14.35 -38.98
C ARG A 887 -13.33 15.14 -39.90
N ALA A 888 -13.61 16.43 -40.10
CA ALA A 888 -12.78 17.31 -40.92
C ALA A 888 -11.35 17.45 -40.34
N LYS A 889 -11.23 17.51 -39.02
CA LYS A 889 -9.93 17.55 -38.33
C LYS A 889 -9.13 16.26 -38.57
N ILE A 890 -9.74 15.10 -38.42
CA ILE A 890 -9.08 13.78 -38.61
C ILE A 890 -8.66 13.62 -40.08
N ALA A 891 -9.52 14.00 -41.04
CA ALA A 891 -9.19 13.98 -42.48
C ALA A 891 -7.94 14.82 -42.82
N LYS A 892 -7.73 15.92 -42.09
CA LYS A 892 -6.57 16.81 -42.27
C LYS A 892 -5.31 16.35 -41.56
N GLN A 893 -5.43 15.81 -40.33
CA GLN A 893 -4.33 15.56 -39.44
C GLN A 893 -4.00 14.05 -39.30
N GLY A 894 -4.97 13.17 -39.57
CA GLY A 894 -4.88 11.74 -39.31
C GLY A 894 -5.14 11.39 -37.84
N MET A 895 -4.79 10.15 -37.48
CA MET A 895 -4.84 9.60 -36.13
C MET A 895 -3.46 9.09 -35.71
N ARG A 896 -3.09 9.32 -34.46
CA ARG A 896 -1.86 8.78 -33.86
C ARG A 896 -2.00 7.33 -33.46
N ASN A 897 -3.19 6.92 -33.06
CA ASN A 897 -3.52 5.62 -32.48
C ASN A 897 -4.59 4.92 -33.32
N SER A 898 -4.41 3.62 -33.62
CA SER A 898 -5.37 2.83 -34.38
C SER A 898 -6.70 2.65 -33.65
N ASN A 899 -6.62 2.28 -32.38
CA ASN A 899 -7.72 2.14 -31.42
C ASN A 899 -7.44 3.06 -30.24
N VAL A 900 -8.48 3.64 -29.66
CA VAL A 900 -8.31 4.66 -28.62
C VAL A 900 -9.05 4.31 -27.33
N LEU A 901 -10.22 3.66 -27.44
CA LEU A 901 -11.08 3.35 -26.30
C LEU A 901 -11.08 1.86 -25.96
N ALA A 902 -11.23 1.59 -24.69
CA ALA A 902 -11.53 0.27 -24.11
C ALA A 902 -12.28 0.48 -22.80
N ILE A 903 -13.11 -0.45 -22.38
CA ILE A 903 -13.92 -0.34 -21.15
C ILE A 903 -13.45 -1.37 -20.14
#